data_bdc5af747daa7e9a1b8ad3d24e0dd195
#
_entry.id   bdc5af747daa7e9a1b8ad3d24e0dd195
#
_cell.length_a   1.000
_cell.length_b   1.000
_cell.length_c   1.000
_cell.angle_alpha   90.00
_cell.angle_beta   90.00
_cell.angle_gamma   90.00
#
_symmetry.space_group_name_H-M   'P 1'
#
loop_
_entity.id
_entity.type
_entity.pdbx_description
1 polymer ?
#
loop_
_entity_poly.entity_id
_entity_poly.type
_entity_poly.pdbx_seq_one_letter_code
_entity_poly.pdbx_strand_id
1 'polypeptide(L)'
;MKMLDKKMFRELWQMKSQVLAIAIVIASGVGSFVMSLSTLESLQTTRATFYQEYNFAEVFATLKRAPENVKERIAGIPGVELVETRVAANVVLDIPDFADAVRGLLISIDEPYGSLLNKTYLRSGRMIVPGRADEALVSEAFAEAHGFEPGAEIAAIINGRRQELTIVGVVLSPEYIYMIAPGGVFPDFERYGVLWMNREPLASAYDMDGAFNDVTLTLSPGASEEAVIELLDQVIEPYGGFGAIGRDTQISHRFLSEEFRSLRIMARIFPIIFLGVASFLLNIVITRLVRAQREQVATLKAFGYSNLGVLWHFTKLTTVIVILGVVAGLGLGAQLARSMAEMYMEIYKFPYLEFTVSLPVVVGAAVISLTAALLGAAYSVFQAVSQPPAEAMRPEAPAIYREATVERLGVKRLLTQPTRMILRHIERQPVKSMMTIIGIAFSVAILMVGMFFSDAIYRMVQVQFGFAQREDLAVIFVEPTSYRAYYELLNLEGVEYGDPFRFVPVDLKKDHRSFRTAIQGIEPGSELVRLIDTSLQPVPLPREGLVLTRYLADVLGVQAGEMITVKVLRGRRPVREVPLTALVSEYIGVSAYMDRSALNRLMGEGDLISGVYLATDEAHLEDIYLKLEEIPRVAGSVNVDNSIESFFATMGNQLLTWSIIMTMLAGSIAIGVVYNSARIALAERSRELASLRVLGFRRGEVSYILLGEIAVLTLVAIPVGFIFGRGLCAYMASAFQSDLMRIPTIIDPSTYSYSAGVVLVSSVISGLIVRRRIDHLDLVAVLKTRE
;
A
#
# COMPACT_ATOMS: atom_id res chain seq x y z
N MET A 1 18.04 -44.76 14.36
CA MET A 1 17.91 -43.49 15.14
C MET A 1 18.80 -43.57 16.37
N LYS A 2 19.66 -42.57 16.62
CA LYS A 2 20.47 -42.48 17.87
C LYS A 2 19.53 -42.26 19.06
N MET A 3 19.90 -42.71 20.27
CA MET A 3 19.07 -42.55 21.48
C MET A 3 18.63 -41.12 21.74
N LEU A 4 19.49 -40.16 21.46
CA LEU A 4 19.18 -38.73 21.57
C LEU A 4 18.06 -38.27 20.60
N ASP A 5 17.97 -38.86 19.41
CA ASP A 5 16.92 -38.52 18.45
C ASP A 5 15.55 -39.03 18.92
N LYS A 6 15.48 -40.23 19.53
CA LYS A 6 14.24 -40.74 20.14
C LYS A 6 13.80 -39.88 21.31
N LYS A 7 14.73 -39.41 22.14
CA LYS A 7 14.47 -38.46 23.22
C LYS A 7 13.89 -37.15 22.66
N MET A 8 14.47 -36.57 21.61
CA MET A 8 14.00 -35.32 20.95
C MET A 8 12.53 -35.43 20.50
N PHE A 9 12.16 -36.53 19.83
CA PHE A 9 10.75 -36.72 19.40
C PHE A 9 9.79 -36.84 20.56
N ARG A 10 10.19 -37.50 21.67
CA ARG A 10 9.37 -37.58 22.88
C ARG A 10 9.19 -36.23 23.54
N GLU A 11 10.20 -35.41 23.57
CA GLU A 11 10.17 -34.03 24.09
C GLU A 11 9.26 -33.13 23.24
N LEU A 12 9.38 -33.18 21.92
CA LEU A 12 8.48 -32.47 21.02
C LEU A 12 7.01 -32.84 21.23
N TRP A 13 6.75 -34.17 21.43
CA TRP A 13 5.41 -34.63 21.68
C TRP A 13 4.83 -34.19 23.03
N GLN A 14 5.65 -34.19 24.08
CA GLN A 14 5.26 -33.67 25.40
C GLN A 14 4.97 -32.16 25.37
N MET A 15 5.66 -31.43 24.50
CA MET A 15 5.53 -29.99 24.32
C MET A 15 4.68 -29.58 23.10
N LYS A 16 3.94 -30.50 22.48
CA LYS A 16 3.23 -30.31 21.21
C LYS A 16 2.44 -29.01 21.11
N SER A 17 1.79 -28.55 22.19
CA SER A 17 1.03 -27.30 22.18
C SER A 17 1.89 -26.04 22.18
N GLN A 18 3.09 -26.10 22.78
CA GLN A 18 4.06 -25.00 22.71
C GLN A 18 4.75 -24.98 21.35
N VAL A 19 5.11 -26.17 20.85
CA VAL A 19 5.65 -26.32 19.49
C VAL A 19 4.68 -25.76 18.46
N LEU A 20 3.38 -26.09 18.58
CA LEU A 20 2.35 -25.56 17.69
C LEU A 20 2.24 -24.03 17.80
N ALA A 21 2.22 -23.46 19.01
CA ALA A 21 2.13 -22.02 19.20
C ALA A 21 3.31 -21.28 18.56
N ILE A 22 4.54 -21.80 18.73
CA ILE A 22 5.74 -21.21 18.12
C ILE A 22 5.71 -21.40 16.60
N ALA A 23 5.32 -22.60 16.13
CA ALA A 23 5.22 -22.87 14.69
C ALA A 23 4.20 -21.94 14.01
N ILE A 24 3.07 -21.62 14.66
CA ILE A 24 2.08 -20.64 14.15
C ILE A 24 2.71 -19.25 14.03
N VAL A 25 3.48 -18.80 15.02
CA VAL A 25 4.13 -17.48 14.96
C VAL A 25 5.19 -17.42 13.87
N ILE A 26 5.99 -18.51 13.72
CA ILE A 26 6.94 -18.62 12.60
C ILE A 26 6.18 -18.66 11.27
N ALA A 27 5.10 -19.42 11.19
CA ALA A 27 4.27 -19.53 9.99
C ALA A 27 3.67 -18.18 9.59
N SER A 28 3.25 -17.33 10.55
CA SER A 28 2.78 -15.97 10.27
C SER A 28 3.89 -15.10 9.69
N GLY A 29 5.11 -15.18 10.22
CA GLY A 29 6.26 -14.43 9.69
C GLY A 29 6.69 -14.88 8.30
N VAL A 30 6.79 -16.21 8.11
CA VAL A 30 7.10 -16.82 6.80
C VAL A 30 5.99 -16.54 5.81
N GLY A 31 4.73 -16.69 6.25
CA GLY A 31 3.54 -16.43 5.44
C GLY A 31 3.50 -15.00 4.92
N SER A 32 3.75 -14.01 5.79
CA SER A 32 3.83 -12.60 5.40
C SER A 32 4.98 -12.33 4.41
N PHE A 33 6.15 -12.94 4.62
CA PHE A 33 7.30 -12.82 3.72
C PHE A 33 7.00 -13.39 2.33
N VAL A 34 6.49 -14.61 2.29
CA VAL A 34 6.15 -15.31 1.03
C VAL A 34 5.00 -14.59 0.33
N MET A 35 3.97 -14.18 1.06
CA MET A 35 2.85 -13.39 0.52
C MET A 35 3.36 -12.16 -0.21
N SER A 36 4.12 -11.30 0.47
CA SER A 36 4.54 -10.01 -0.12
C SER A 36 5.50 -10.18 -1.29
N LEU A 37 6.49 -11.08 -1.19
CA LEU A 37 7.47 -11.28 -2.27
C LEU A 37 6.90 -12.04 -3.46
N SER A 38 6.10 -13.09 -3.22
CA SER A 38 5.52 -13.85 -4.34
C SER A 38 4.45 -13.06 -5.07
N THR A 39 3.66 -12.23 -4.37
CA THR A 39 2.76 -11.26 -5.02
C THR A 39 3.55 -10.28 -5.87
N LEU A 40 4.61 -9.68 -5.32
CA LEU A 40 5.46 -8.74 -6.06
C LEU A 40 6.10 -9.38 -7.29
N GLU A 41 6.73 -10.55 -7.15
CA GLU A 41 7.38 -11.26 -8.26
C GLU A 41 6.36 -11.65 -9.35
N SER A 42 5.19 -12.17 -8.94
CA SER A 42 4.13 -12.56 -9.88
C SER A 42 3.62 -11.37 -10.69
N LEU A 43 3.32 -10.24 -10.03
CA LEU A 43 2.87 -9.03 -10.71
C LEU A 43 3.97 -8.40 -11.59
N GLN A 44 5.24 -8.44 -11.16
CA GLN A 44 6.36 -7.96 -11.98
C GLN A 44 6.57 -8.81 -13.22
N THR A 45 6.47 -10.14 -13.10
CA THR A 45 6.58 -11.06 -14.23
C THR A 45 5.40 -10.83 -15.19
N THR A 46 4.17 -10.80 -14.67
CA THR A 46 2.96 -10.52 -15.46
C THR A 46 3.10 -9.20 -16.23
N ARG A 47 3.53 -8.12 -15.56
CA ARG A 47 3.78 -6.84 -16.23
C ARG A 47 4.85 -6.95 -17.32
N ALA A 48 5.97 -7.59 -17.01
CA ALA A 48 7.09 -7.69 -17.97
C ALA A 48 6.69 -8.47 -19.22
N THR A 49 6.00 -9.61 -19.05
CA THR A 49 5.48 -10.41 -20.16
C THR A 49 4.47 -9.60 -20.97
N PHE A 50 3.50 -8.95 -20.33
CA PHE A 50 2.50 -8.13 -21.01
C PHE A 50 3.13 -6.98 -21.80
N TYR A 51 4.10 -6.27 -21.21
CA TYR A 51 4.79 -5.17 -21.90
C TYR A 51 5.61 -5.64 -23.10
N GLN A 52 6.25 -6.80 -22.99
CA GLN A 52 7.05 -7.35 -24.07
C GLN A 52 6.18 -7.89 -25.21
N GLU A 53 5.16 -8.69 -24.92
CA GLU A 53 4.29 -9.31 -25.94
C GLU A 53 3.44 -8.28 -26.70
N TYR A 54 3.03 -7.20 -26.00
CA TYR A 54 2.16 -6.16 -26.57
C TYR A 54 2.90 -4.88 -26.94
N ASN A 55 4.24 -4.93 -26.99
CA ASN A 55 5.12 -3.84 -27.44
C ASN A 55 4.78 -2.51 -26.77
N PHE A 56 4.79 -2.47 -25.43
CA PHE A 56 4.51 -1.24 -24.70
C PHE A 56 5.57 -0.16 -25.01
N ALA A 57 5.13 0.98 -25.49
CA ALA A 57 6.01 2.10 -25.85
C ALA A 57 6.85 2.61 -24.67
N GLU A 58 7.96 3.28 -25.00
CA GLU A 58 8.90 3.82 -24.00
C GLU A 58 8.84 5.34 -23.90
N VAL A 59 8.42 6.02 -24.98
CA VAL A 59 8.19 7.46 -25.00
C VAL A 59 6.84 7.75 -25.62
N PHE A 60 6.14 8.74 -25.05
CA PHE A 60 4.80 9.17 -25.43
C PHE A 60 4.81 10.68 -25.65
N ALA A 61 4.13 11.13 -26.69
CA ALA A 61 3.99 12.56 -26.94
C ALA A 61 2.63 12.87 -27.55
N THR A 62 1.97 13.90 -27.05
CA THR A 62 0.75 14.45 -27.62
C THR A 62 1.01 15.81 -28.25
N LEU A 63 0.31 16.15 -29.28
CA LEU A 63 0.44 17.40 -30.02
C LEU A 63 -0.91 17.85 -30.59
N LYS A 64 -1.00 19.07 -31.09
CA LYS A 64 -2.25 19.53 -31.67
C LYS A 64 -2.56 18.85 -33.01
N ARG A 65 -1.66 18.93 -33.97
CA ARG A 65 -1.77 18.30 -35.29
C ARG A 65 -0.44 18.35 -36.03
N ALA A 66 0.05 17.22 -36.51
CA ALA A 66 1.19 17.13 -37.42
C ALA A 66 0.83 16.30 -38.65
N PRO A 67 1.32 16.66 -39.86
CA PRO A 67 1.14 15.86 -41.03
C PRO A 67 1.96 14.57 -40.95
N GLU A 68 1.49 13.50 -41.57
CA GLU A 68 2.06 12.15 -41.43
C GLU A 68 3.53 12.05 -41.87
N ASN A 69 4.01 12.95 -42.75
CA ASN A 69 5.42 12.98 -43.16
C ASN A 69 6.38 13.34 -42.01
N VAL A 70 5.87 13.88 -40.91
CA VAL A 70 6.69 14.15 -39.68
C VAL A 70 7.09 12.85 -39.00
N LYS A 71 6.35 11.77 -39.16
CA LYS A 71 6.69 10.42 -38.70
C LYS A 71 8.10 9.99 -39.14
N GLU A 72 8.46 10.24 -40.40
CA GLU A 72 9.79 9.89 -40.93
C GLU A 72 10.90 10.70 -40.23
N ARG A 73 10.63 11.97 -39.90
CA ARG A 73 11.58 12.81 -39.14
C ARG A 73 11.74 12.32 -37.70
N ILE A 74 10.67 11.85 -37.07
CA ILE A 74 10.71 11.27 -35.75
C ILE A 74 11.48 9.94 -35.76
N ALA A 75 11.22 9.09 -36.76
CA ALA A 75 11.94 7.83 -36.95
C ALA A 75 13.44 8.04 -37.23
N GLY A 76 13.81 9.19 -37.79
CA GLY A 76 15.20 9.58 -38.02
C GLY A 76 15.94 10.10 -36.79
N ILE A 77 15.29 10.25 -35.63
CA ILE A 77 15.94 10.66 -34.38
C ILE A 77 16.89 9.55 -33.90
N PRO A 78 18.18 9.85 -33.62
CA PRO A 78 19.11 8.85 -33.11
C PRO A 78 18.61 8.21 -31.82
N GLY A 79 18.52 6.90 -31.78
CA GLY A 79 18.03 6.15 -30.62
C GLY A 79 16.56 5.74 -30.68
N VAL A 80 15.81 6.15 -31.68
CA VAL A 80 14.45 5.65 -31.95
C VAL A 80 14.53 4.33 -32.71
N GLU A 81 13.72 3.35 -32.29
CA GLU A 81 13.62 2.04 -32.94
C GLU A 81 12.33 1.93 -33.79
N LEU A 82 11.18 2.14 -33.15
CA LEU A 82 9.87 2.11 -33.80
C LEU A 82 9.09 3.38 -33.44
N VAL A 83 8.26 3.84 -34.39
CA VAL A 83 7.35 4.99 -34.22
C VAL A 83 5.96 4.61 -34.69
N GLU A 84 4.96 4.87 -33.87
CA GLU A 84 3.56 4.81 -34.22
C GLU A 84 2.90 6.16 -34.00
N THR A 85 2.16 6.62 -35.00
CA THR A 85 1.36 7.85 -34.97
C THR A 85 -0.10 7.49 -34.88
N ARG A 86 -0.86 8.17 -34.04
CA ARG A 86 -2.28 7.89 -33.79
C ARG A 86 -3.10 9.16 -33.83
N VAL A 87 -4.40 9.02 -34.01
CA VAL A 87 -5.39 10.04 -33.70
C VAL A 87 -6.02 9.68 -32.36
N ALA A 88 -5.94 10.57 -31.39
CA ALA A 88 -6.56 10.42 -30.08
C ALA A 88 -7.50 11.59 -29.83
N ALA A 89 -8.73 11.31 -29.42
CA ALA A 89 -9.74 12.33 -29.19
C ALA A 89 -10.60 12.03 -27.95
N ASN A 90 -10.83 13.04 -27.13
CA ASN A 90 -11.80 12.93 -26.06
C ASN A 90 -13.21 13.07 -26.62
N VAL A 91 -14.12 12.24 -26.16
CA VAL A 91 -15.53 12.21 -26.55
C VAL A 91 -16.42 12.13 -25.32
N VAL A 92 -17.65 12.56 -25.46
CA VAL A 92 -18.70 12.27 -24.50
C VAL A 92 -19.42 11.01 -24.96
N LEU A 93 -19.65 10.10 -24.02
CA LEU A 93 -20.38 8.85 -24.27
C LEU A 93 -21.78 8.97 -23.65
N ASP A 94 -22.79 8.69 -24.44
CA ASP A 94 -24.19 8.62 -24.01
C ASP A 94 -24.54 7.15 -23.75
N ILE A 95 -24.60 6.78 -22.47
CA ILE A 95 -24.82 5.41 -22.03
C ILE A 95 -26.27 5.25 -21.61
N PRO A 96 -27.01 4.30 -22.21
CA PRO A 96 -28.42 4.07 -21.82
C PRO A 96 -28.55 3.79 -20.31
N ASP A 97 -29.57 4.40 -19.71
CA ASP A 97 -29.90 4.24 -18.28
C ASP A 97 -28.82 4.70 -17.28
N PHE A 98 -27.86 5.53 -17.72
CA PHE A 98 -26.83 6.12 -16.85
C PHE A 98 -26.86 7.65 -16.97
N ALA A 99 -27.25 8.32 -15.88
CA ALA A 99 -27.52 9.78 -15.90
C ALA A 99 -26.26 10.66 -15.79
N ASP A 100 -25.15 10.11 -15.30
CA ASP A 100 -23.91 10.88 -15.15
C ASP A 100 -23.18 11.08 -16.48
N ALA A 101 -22.44 12.18 -16.59
CA ALA A 101 -21.61 12.46 -17.76
C ALA A 101 -20.44 11.45 -17.88
N VAL A 102 -20.48 10.67 -18.95
CA VAL A 102 -19.45 9.67 -19.26
C VAL A 102 -18.49 10.20 -20.32
N ARG A 103 -17.20 10.09 -20.04
CA ARG A 103 -16.13 10.49 -20.99
C ARG A 103 -15.47 9.28 -21.59
N GLY A 104 -15.13 9.40 -22.86
CA GLY A 104 -14.34 8.42 -23.59
C GLY A 104 -13.06 9.02 -24.16
N LEU A 105 -12.01 8.21 -24.24
CA LEU A 105 -10.86 8.47 -25.08
C LEU A 105 -10.92 7.52 -26.28
N LEU A 106 -11.17 8.06 -27.47
CA LEU A 106 -11.08 7.33 -28.72
C LEU A 106 -9.63 7.36 -29.23
N ILE A 107 -9.10 6.19 -29.57
CA ILE A 107 -7.75 6.01 -30.11
C ILE A 107 -7.87 5.29 -31.46
N SER A 108 -7.15 5.79 -32.44
CA SER A 108 -7.14 5.14 -33.76
C SER A 108 -6.28 3.88 -33.80
N ILE A 109 -6.76 2.87 -34.53
CA ILE A 109 -5.99 1.69 -34.90
C ILE A 109 -5.71 1.76 -36.41
N ASP A 110 -4.46 1.54 -36.83
CA ASP A 110 -4.06 1.53 -38.23
C ASP A 110 -4.57 0.27 -38.96
N GLU A 111 -5.12 0.46 -40.15
CA GLU A 111 -5.61 -0.59 -41.00
C GLU A 111 -4.55 -1.00 -42.05
N PRO A 112 -4.50 -2.25 -42.48
CA PRO A 112 -5.19 -3.45 -41.93
C PRO A 112 -4.38 -4.21 -40.89
N TYR A 113 -3.23 -3.67 -40.48
CA TYR A 113 -2.21 -4.41 -39.73
C TYR A 113 -2.36 -4.30 -38.21
N GLY A 114 -3.24 -3.43 -37.73
CA GLY A 114 -3.38 -3.14 -36.29
C GLY A 114 -2.23 -2.28 -35.76
N SER A 115 -2.24 -2.02 -34.43
CA SER A 115 -1.19 -1.25 -33.79
C SER A 115 0.16 -1.98 -33.77
N LEU A 116 1.23 -1.26 -34.04
CA LEU A 116 2.61 -1.76 -33.92
C LEU A 116 3.08 -1.75 -32.45
N LEU A 117 2.76 -0.66 -31.74
CA LEU A 117 3.06 -0.42 -30.33
C LEU A 117 1.75 -0.44 -29.53
N ASN A 118 1.85 -0.65 -28.22
CA ASN A 118 0.71 -0.67 -27.31
C ASN A 118 -0.44 -1.56 -27.79
N LYS A 119 -0.11 -2.73 -28.36
CA LYS A 119 -1.09 -3.65 -28.93
C LYS A 119 -2.19 -3.99 -27.94
N THR A 120 -3.40 -4.20 -28.44
CA THR A 120 -4.53 -4.60 -27.61
C THR A 120 -4.61 -6.13 -27.50
N TYR A 121 -4.83 -6.63 -26.27
CA TYR A 121 -5.21 -8.01 -25.98
C TYR A 121 -6.73 -8.15 -26.10
N LEU A 122 -7.22 -9.02 -26.96
CA LEU A 122 -8.64 -9.29 -27.12
C LEU A 122 -9.14 -10.25 -26.02
N ARG A 123 -10.02 -9.77 -25.14
CA ARG A 123 -10.64 -10.59 -24.08
C ARG A 123 -11.84 -11.35 -24.58
N SER A 124 -12.73 -10.67 -25.31
CA SER A 124 -13.94 -11.27 -25.89
C SER A 124 -14.33 -10.55 -27.17
N GLY A 125 -15.13 -11.21 -28.01
CA GLY A 125 -15.55 -10.64 -29.28
C GLY A 125 -14.52 -10.81 -30.41
N ARG A 126 -14.37 -9.79 -31.22
CA ARG A 126 -13.44 -9.73 -32.35
C ARG A 126 -12.78 -8.39 -32.51
N MET A 127 -11.71 -8.32 -33.30
CA MET A 127 -11.11 -7.05 -33.74
C MET A 127 -12.02 -6.32 -34.74
N ILE A 128 -11.81 -5.00 -34.86
CA ILE A 128 -12.55 -4.13 -35.80
C ILE A 128 -12.27 -4.58 -37.24
N VAL A 129 -13.30 -4.53 -38.06
CA VAL A 129 -13.16 -4.80 -39.52
C VAL A 129 -12.67 -3.51 -40.18
N PRO A 130 -11.61 -3.59 -41.06
CA PRO A 130 -11.15 -2.46 -41.83
C PRO A 130 -12.27 -1.75 -42.60
N GLY A 131 -12.26 -0.42 -42.62
CA GLY A 131 -13.25 0.40 -43.32
C GLY A 131 -14.58 0.58 -42.62
N ARG A 132 -14.83 -0.04 -41.46
CA ARG A 132 -16.04 0.15 -40.67
C ARG A 132 -15.89 1.40 -39.79
N ALA A 133 -16.84 2.33 -39.91
CA ALA A 133 -16.84 3.56 -39.13
C ALA A 133 -17.68 3.45 -37.85
N ASP A 134 -18.50 2.44 -37.73
CA ASP A 134 -19.47 2.18 -36.68
C ASP A 134 -19.02 1.12 -35.68
N GLU A 135 -17.83 0.56 -35.83
CA GLU A 135 -17.28 -0.44 -34.90
C GLU A 135 -16.26 0.14 -33.95
N ALA A 136 -16.34 -0.25 -32.69
CA ALA A 136 -15.39 0.12 -31.65
C ALA A 136 -14.99 -1.10 -30.80
N LEU A 137 -13.74 -1.09 -30.30
CA LEU A 137 -13.31 -1.90 -29.18
C LEU A 137 -13.43 -1.06 -27.91
N VAL A 138 -13.66 -1.70 -26.79
CA VAL A 138 -13.81 -1.03 -25.49
C VAL A 138 -12.88 -1.65 -24.45
N SER A 139 -12.36 -0.84 -23.55
CA SER A 139 -11.54 -1.30 -22.42
C SER A 139 -12.34 -2.18 -21.46
N GLU A 140 -11.73 -3.29 -20.99
CA GLU A 140 -12.39 -4.29 -20.14
C GLU A 140 -13.02 -3.66 -18.88
N ALA A 141 -12.31 -2.78 -18.18
CA ALA A 141 -12.81 -2.17 -16.95
C ALA A 141 -14.11 -1.37 -17.17
N PHE A 142 -14.18 -0.61 -18.28
CA PHE A 142 -15.39 0.14 -18.64
C PHE A 142 -16.52 -0.77 -19.10
N ALA A 143 -16.18 -1.83 -19.87
CA ALA A 143 -17.17 -2.83 -20.29
C ALA A 143 -17.79 -3.57 -19.10
N GLU A 144 -16.97 -3.94 -18.11
CA GLU A 144 -17.45 -4.60 -16.88
C GLU A 144 -18.34 -3.69 -16.04
N ALA A 145 -17.97 -2.39 -15.93
CA ALA A 145 -18.75 -1.42 -15.14
C ALA A 145 -20.16 -1.23 -15.67
N HIS A 146 -20.33 -1.25 -16.99
CA HIS A 146 -21.63 -1.08 -17.65
C HIS A 146 -22.28 -2.40 -18.13
N GLY A 147 -21.64 -3.54 -17.93
CA GLY A 147 -22.14 -4.83 -18.41
C GLY A 147 -22.16 -4.97 -19.94
N PHE A 148 -21.26 -4.29 -20.66
CA PHE A 148 -21.21 -4.36 -22.10
C PHE A 148 -20.60 -5.68 -22.59
N GLU A 149 -21.31 -6.32 -23.50
CA GLU A 149 -20.86 -7.49 -24.24
C GLU A 149 -20.66 -7.15 -25.73
N PRO A 150 -19.86 -7.92 -26.48
CA PRO A 150 -19.77 -7.74 -27.93
C PRO A 150 -21.15 -7.79 -28.60
N GLY A 151 -21.48 -6.74 -29.36
CA GLY A 151 -22.77 -6.49 -29.98
C GLY A 151 -23.59 -5.40 -29.29
N ALA A 152 -23.14 -4.87 -28.13
CA ALA A 152 -23.79 -3.73 -27.48
C ALA A 152 -23.58 -2.45 -28.32
N GLU A 153 -24.55 -1.56 -28.26
CA GLU A 153 -24.51 -0.26 -28.94
C GLU A 153 -24.38 0.86 -27.91
N ILE A 154 -23.51 1.80 -28.19
CA ILE A 154 -23.31 3.02 -27.39
C ILE A 154 -23.33 4.23 -28.31
N ALA A 155 -23.82 5.36 -27.84
CA ALA A 155 -23.71 6.59 -28.58
C ALA A 155 -22.49 7.40 -28.10
N ALA A 156 -21.73 7.95 -29.06
CA ALA A 156 -20.60 8.83 -28.79
C ALA A 156 -20.79 10.17 -29.50
N ILE A 157 -20.49 11.26 -28.82
CA ILE A 157 -20.49 12.60 -29.42
C ILE A 157 -19.08 12.87 -29.95
N ILE A 158 -18.89 12.58 -31.23
CA ILE A 158 -17.61 12.71 -31.93
C ILE A 158 -17.59 14.03 -32.71
N ASN A 159 -16.72 14.96 -32.30
CA ASN A 159 -16.63 16.31 -32.87
C ASN A 159 -18.02 17.00 -33.00
N GLY A 160 -18.84 16.92 -31.94
CA GLY A 160 -20.16 17.53 -31.87
C GLY A 160 -21.25 16.80 -32.64
N ARG A 161 -21.00 15.59 -33.16
CA ARG A 161 -21.99 14.76 -33.85
C ARG A 161 -22.24 13.48 -33.06
N ARG A 162 -23.49 13.19 -32.78
CA ARG A 162 -23.92 11.93 -32.16
C ARG A 162 -23.79 10.80 -33.17
N GLN A 163 -22.95 9.81 -32.85
CA GLN A 163 -22.73 8.63 -33.65
C GLN A 163 -22.94 7.38 -32.81
N GLU A 164 -23.67 6.42 -33.35
CA GLU A 164 -23.83 5.12 -32.71
C GLU A 164 -22.66 4.23 -33.07
N LEU A 165 -22.03 3.63 -32.03
CA LEU A 165 -20.91 2.71 -32.16
C LEU A 165 -21.33 1.35 -31.64
N THR A 166 -21.06 0.31 -32.42
CA THR A 166 -21.23 -1.08 -32.03
C THR A 166 -19.92 -1.58 -31.37
N ILE A 167 -20.00 -2.01 -30.13
CA ILE A 167 -18.88 -2.65 -29.43
C ILE A 167 -18.68 -4.04 -30.02
N VAL A 168 -17.60 -4.26 -30.77
CA VAL A 168 -17.32 -5.55 -31.42
C VAL A 168 -16.36 -6.42 -30.62
N GLY A 169 -15.65 -5.85 -29.66
CA GLY A 169 -14.76 -6.58 -28.77
C GLY A 169 -14.38 -5.80 -27.53
N VAL A 170 -14.06 -6.55 -26.49
CA VAL A 170 -13.54 -6.05 -25.20
C VAL A 170 -12.04 -6.33 -25.17
N VAL A 171 -11.24 -5.30 -24.88
CA VAL A 171 -9.78 -5.37 -24.98
C VAL A 171 -9.06 -4.79 -23.75
N LEU A 172 -7.79 -5.19 -23.61
CA LEU A 172 -6.86 -4.58 -22.65
C LEU A 172 -5.63 -4.06 -23.41
N SER A 173 -5.05 -2.98 -22.92
CA SER A 173 -3.82 -2.41 -23.46
C SER A 173 -2.80 -2.17 -22.32
N PRO A 174 -1.49 -2.39 -22.56
CA PRO A 174 -0.47 -2.10 -21.56
C PRO A 174 -0.42 -0.61 -21.18
N GLU A 175 -0.95 0.27 -22.02
CA GLU A 175 -1.02 1.71 -21.79
C GLU A 175 -2.10 2.07 -20.76
N TYR A 176 -3.14 1.25 -20.61
CA TYR A 176 -4.34 1.50 -19.81
C TYR A 176 -4.62 0.42 -18.76
N ILE A 177 -3.59 -0.15 -18.15
CA ILE A 177 -3.72 -1.09 -17.02
C ILE A 177 -4.39 -0.42 -15.81
N TYR A 178 -4.15 0.88 -15.64
CA TYR A 178 -4.73 1.72 -14.60
C TYR A 178 -5.21 3.02 -15.22
N MET A 179 -6.52 3.20 -15.36
CA MET A 179 -7.12 4.28 -16.12
C MET A 179 -7.60 5.39 -15.17
N ILE A 180 -7.09 6.61 -15.38
CA ILE A 180 -7.56 7.81 -14.71
C ILE A 180 -8.00 8.82 -15.78
N ALA A 181 -9.19 9.38 -15.59
CA ALA A 181 -9.69 10.45 -16.46
C ALA A 181 -8.79 11.70 -16.39
N PRO A 182 -8.62 12.45 -17.48
CA PRO A 182 -7.94 13.73 -17.43
C PRO A 182 -8.57 14.68 -16.38
N GLY A 183 -7.77 15.13 -15.42
CA GLY A 183 -8.21 15.94 -14.29
C GLY A 183 -8.73 15.13 -13.08
N GLY A 184 -8.92 13.84 -13.22
CA GLY A 184 -9.23 12.93 -12.11
C GLY A 184 -8.01 12.59 -11.28
N VAL A 185 -8.24 12.12 -10.06
CA VAL A 185 -7.20 11.67 -9.12
C VAL A 185 -7.21 10.16 -8.97
N PHE A 186 -8.38 9.53 -9.13
CA PHE A 186 -8.61 8.11 -8.96
C PHE A 186 -9.26 7.51 -10.21
N PRO A 187 -9.15 6.17 -10.42
CA PRO A 187 -9.91 5.48 -11.46
C PRO A 187 -11.40 5.59 -11.22
N ASP A 188 -12.11 5.84 -12.29
CA ASP A 188 -13.58 5.81 -12.32
C ASP A 188 -13.99 5.08 -13.60
N PHE A 189 -14.23 3.79 -13.48
CA PHE A 189 -14.53 2.93 -14.63
C PHE A 189 -15.97 3.06 -15.12
N GLU A 190 -16.85 3.67 -14.34
CA GLU A 190 -18.22 3.97 -14.76
C GLU A 190 -18.29 5.23 -15.63
N ARG A 191 -17.41 6.23 -15.32
CA ARG A 191 -17.48 7.55 -15.96
C ARG A 191 -16.33 7.84 -16.92
N TYR A 192 -15.40 6.89 -17.08
CA TYR A 192 -14.28 7.03 -18.01
C TYR A 192 -13.93 5.72 -18.71
N GLY A 193 -14.07 5.71 -20.04
CA GLY A 193 -13.74 4.58 -20.89
C GLY A 193 -12.67 4.90 -21.93
N VAL A 194 -11.87 3.91 -22.32
CA VAL A 194 -10.96 3.98 -23.46
C VAL A 194 -11.52 3.09 -24.55
N LEU A 195 -11.65 3.65 -25.76
CA LEU A 195 -12.19 2.97 -26.92
C LEU A 195 -11.22 3.06 -28.08
N TRP A 196 -11.23 2.07 -28.95
CA TRP A 196 -10.44 2.07 -30.17
C TRP A 196 -11.35 1.91 -31.37
N MET A 197 -11.05 2.65 -32.45
CA MET A 197 -11.76 2.56 -33.71
C MET A 197 -10.79 2.69 -34.89
N ASN A 198 -11.26 2.40 -36.11
CA ASN A 198 -10.45 2.54 -37.29
C ASN A 198 -9.96 3.98 -37.47
N ARG A 199 -8.71 4.13 -37.97
CA ARG A 199 -8.06 5.43 -38.12
C ARG A 199 -8.75 6.34 -39.10
N GLU A 200 -9.12 5.85 -40.29
CA GLU A 200 -9.70 6.67 -41.36
C GLU A 200 -11.00 7.38 -40.89
N PRO A 201 -12.00 6.69 -40.31
CA PRO A 201 -13.19 7.36 -39.80
C PRO A 201 -12.94 8.36 -38.67
N LEU A 202 -12.07 8.01 -37.73
CA LEU A 202 -11.74 8.91 -36.62
C LEU A 202 -10.97 10.14 -37.08
N ALA A 203 -9.99 9.98 -37.99
CA ALA A 203 -9.24 11.09 -38.55
C ALA A 203 -10.16 12.04 -39.35
N SER A 204 -11.04 11.50 -40.19
CA SER A 204 -11.98 12.31 -40.96
C SER A 204 -12.97 13.09 -40.06
N ALA A 205 -13.41 12.48 -38.94
CA ALA A 205 -14.30 13.15 -37.98
C ALA A 205 -13.65 14.38 -37.32
N TYR A 206 -12.34 14.39 -37.16
CA TYR A 206 -11.59 15.47 -36.51
C TYR A 206 -10.70 16.30 -37.46
N ASP A 207 -10.96 16.22 -38.78
CA ASP A 207 -10.12 16.89 -39.82
C ASP A 207 -8.62 16.54 -39.70
N MET A 208 -8.33 15.28 -39.38
CA MET A 208 -6.97 14.74 -39.22
C MET A 208 -6.56 13.85 -40.39
N ASP A 209 -7.21 13.94 -41.53
CA ASP A 209 -6.85 13.17 -42.69
C ASP A 209 -5.38 13.44 -43.09
N GLY A 210 -4.58 12.37 -43.16
CA GLY A 210 -3.14 12.49 -43.39
C GLY A 210 -2.34 13.20 -42.27
N ALA A 211 -2.92 13.29 -41.08
CA ALA A 211 -2.31 13.90 -39.90
C ALA A 211 -2.48 13.01 -38.64
N PHE A 212 -1.78 13.41 -37.56
CA PHE A 212 -1.84 12.75 -36.27
C PHE A 212 -1.70 13.77 -35.15
N ASN A 213 -2.11 13.41 -33.94
CA ASN A 213 -1.98 14.23 -32.74
C ASN A 213 -1.41 13.45 -31.52
N ASP A 214 -1.08 12.19 -31.70
CA ASP A 214 -0.50 11.33 -30.68
C ASP A 214 0.62 10.48 -31.28
N VAL A 215 1.73 10.34 -30.55
CA VAL A 215 2.94 9.61 -30.98
C VAL A 215 3.42 8.72 -29.84
N THR A 216 3.67 7.49 -30.17
CA THR A 216 4.35 6.54 -29.28
C THR A 216 5.57 5.98 -29.98
N LEU A 217 6.64 5.73 -29.23
CA LEU A 217 7.86 5.16 -29.77
C LEU A 217 8.59 4.24 -28.81
N THR A 218 9.42 3.35 -29.34
CA THR A 218 10.38 2.56 -28.60
C THR A 218 11.81 3.01 -28.89
N LEU A 219 12.69 2.69 -27.97
CA LEU A 219 14.11 3.09 -28.01
C LEU A 219 15.00 1.93 -28.44
N SER A 220 16.01 2.24 -29.23
CA SER A 220 17.07 1.30 -29.54
C SER A 220 17.87 0.93 -28.30
N PRO A 221 18.37 -0.31 -28.16
CA PRO A 221 19.14 -0.73 -27.01
C PRO A 221 20.32 0.20 -26.70
N GLY A 222 20.35 0.78 -25.50
CA GLY A 222 21.39 1.71 -25.04
C GLY A 222 21.18 3.17 -25.44
N ALA A 223 20.08 3.54 -26.05
CA ALA A 223 19.74 4.94 -26.30
C ALA A 223 19.42 5.68 -25.00
N SER A 224 19.73 6.98 -24.95
CA SER A 224 19.33 7.83 -23.83
C SER A 224 17.89 8.32 -24.05
N GLU A 225 16.97 7.92 -23.16
CA GLU A 225 15.58 8.37 -23.19
C GLU A 225 15.47 9.89 -23.14
N GLU A 226 16.24 10.55 -22.28
CA GLU A 226 16.23 12.00 -22.12
C GLU A 226 16.65 12.73 -23.41
N ALA A 227 17.68 12.22 -24.08
CA ALA A 227 18.14 12.81 -25.34
C ALA A 227 17.11 12.63 -26.46
N VAL A 228 16.45 11.47 -26.54
CA VAL A 228 15.36 11.24 -27.50
C VAL A 228 14.17 12.12 -27.22
N ILE A 229 13.76 12.28 -25.96
CA ILE A 229 12.67 13.18 -25.56
C ILE A 229 12.99 14.62 -25.96
N GLU A 230 14.21 15.11 -25.74
CA GLU A 230 14.59 16.46 -26.10
C GLU A 230 14.55 16.71 -27.61
N LEU A 231 15.03 15.77 -28.40
CA LEU A 231 14.99 15.83 -29.88
C LEU A 231 13.55 15.69 -30.41
N LEU A 232 12.75 14.81 -29.82
CA LEU A 232 11.34 14.67 -30.17
C LEU A 232 10.58 15.97 -29.89
N ASP A 233 10.79 16.57 -28.72
CA ASP A 233 10.18 17.84 -28.35
C ASP A 233 10.50 18.94 -29.36
N GLN A 234 11.75 19.00 -29.88
CA GLN A 234 12.13 19.95 -30.94
C GLN A 234 11.42 19.69 -32.27
N VAL A 235 11.24 18.40 -32.64
CA VAL A 235 10.54 18.02 -33.87
C VAL A 235 9.06 18.36 -33.84
N ILE A 236 8.40 18.14 -32.68
CA ILE A 236 6.94 18.33 -32.52
C ILE A 236 6.55 19.76 -32.10
N GLU A 237 7.51 20.59 -31.70
CA GLU A 237 7.27 21.97 -31.26
C GLU A 237 6.45 22.79 -32.26
N PRO A 238 6.77 22.81 -33.56
CA PRO A 238 6.03 23.61 -34.56
C PRO A 238 4.56 23.13 -34.71
N TYR A 239 4.26 21.92 -34.28
CA TYR A 239 2.97 21.25 -34.40
C TYR A 239 2.15 21.31 -33.09
N GLY A 240 2.59 22.14 -32.14
CA GLY A 240 1.90 22.31 -30.85
C GLY A 240 2.05 21.15 -29.89
N GLY A 241 3.21 20.50 -29.85
CA GLY A 241 3.49 19.42 -28.90
C GLY A 241 3.38 19.87 -27.43
N PHE A 242 2.89 18.99 -26.56
CA PHE A 242 2.71 19.28 -25.12
C PHE A 242 3.90 18.83 -24.25
N GLY A 243 4.99 18.38 -24.88
CA GLY A 243 6.15 17.82 -24.22
C GLY A 243 6.07 16.28 -24.14
N ALA A 244 7.09 15.61 -24.67
CA ALA A 244 7.19 14.16 -24.63
C ALA A 244 7.52 13.68 -23.21
N ILE A 245 7.00 12.50 -22.84
CA ILE A 245 7.24 11.87 -21.55
C ILE A 245 7.77 10.45 -21.75
N GLY A 246 8.63 10.03 -20.84
CA GLY A 246 9.08 8.63 -20.79
C GLY A 246 8.05 7.72 -20.11
N ARG A 247 8.27 6.41 -20.24
CA ARG A 247 7.41 5.38 -19.64
C ARG A 247 7.26 5.56 -18.13
N ASP A 248 8.31 5.95 -17.44
CA ASP A 248 8.29 6.14 -15.99
C ASP A 248 7.35 7.27 -15.53
N THR A 249 7.02 8.19 -16.44
CA THR A 249 6.07 9.28 -16.18
C THR A 249 4.66 8.96 -16.65
N GLN A 250 4.48 7.93 -17.50
CA GLN A 250 3.19 7.47 -17.97
C GLN A 250 2.34 7.01 -16.78
N ILE A 251 1.10 7.49 -16.66
CA ILE A 251 0.25 7.38 -15.48
C ILE A 251 0.10 5.93 -15.02
N SER A 252 -0.33 5.03 -15.91
CA SER A 252 -0.58 3.62 -15.60
C SER A 252 0.69 2.92 -15.09
N HIS A 253 1.83 3.12 -15.76
CA HIS A 253 3.10 2.55 -15.36
C HIS A 253 3.60 3.10 -14.01
N ARG A 254 3.44 4.39 -13.79
CA ARG A 254 3.87 5.09 -12.56
C ARG A 254 3.12 4.59 -11.33
N PHE A 255 1.79 4.49 -11.40
CA PHE A 255 0.97 3.94 -10.31
C PHE A 255 1.37 2.50 -9.98
N LEU A 256 1.52 1.65 -11.00
CA LEU A 256 1.93 0.26 -10.82
C LEU A 256 3.34 0.13 -10.24
N SER A 257 4.27 0.99 -10.65
CA SER A 257 5.65 0.99 -10.14
C SER A 257 5.73 1.42 -8.68
N GLU A 258 4.92 2.40 -8.25
CA GLU A 258 4.81 2.81 -6.85
C GLU A 258 4.18 1.70 -5.99
N GLU A 259 3.20 0.97 -6.51
CA GLU A 259 2.64 -0.18 -5.82
C GLU A 259 3.70 -1.28 -5.60
N PHE A 260 4.51 -1.58 -6.61
CA PHE A 260 5.63 -2.53 -6.47
C PHE A 260 6.67 -2.08 -5.45
N ARG A 261 6.92 -0.77 -5.35
CA ARG A 261 7.76 -0.19 -4.31
C ARG A 261 7.16 -0.41 -2.92
N SER A 262 5.86 -0.18 -2.78
CA SER A 262 5.10 -0.40 -1.55
C SER A 262 5.15 -1.86 -1.09
N LEU A 263 4.89 -2.81 -1.98
CA LEU A 263 4.99 -4.25 -1.71
C LEU A 263 6.41 -4.66 -1.29
N ARG A 264 7.45 -4.08 -1.90
CA ARG A 264 8.85 -4.35 -1.55
C ARG A 264 9.22 -3.84 -0.15
N ILE A 265 8.69 -2.70 0.25
CA ILE A 265 8.86 -2.15 1.62
C ILE A 265 8.18 -3.08 2.63
N MET A 266 6.94 -3.48 2.36
CA MET A 266 6.19 -4.41 3.21
C MET A 266 6.89 -5.76 3.36
N ALA A 267 7.42 -6.31 2.27
CA ALA A 267 8.16 -7.57 2.26
C ALA A 267 9.44 -7.56 3.12
N ARG A 268 9.97 -6.38 3.46
CA ARG A 268 11.13 -6.25 4.35
C ARG A 268 10.72 -6.04 5.81
N ILE A 269 9.76 -5.17 6.05
CA ILE A 269 9.44 -4.70 7.41
C ILE A 269 8.69 -5.77 8.21
N PHE A 270 7.60 -6.31 7.67
CA PHE A 270 6.76 -7.26 8.41
C PHE A 270 7.50 -8.54 8.82
N PRO A 271 8.22 -9.22 7.93
CA PRO A 271 8.94 -10.43 8.32
C PRO A 271 9.97 -10.22 9.43
N ILE A 272 10.67 -9.07 9.42
CA ILE A 272 11.65 -8.75 10.48
C ILE A 272 10.95 -8.72 11.84
N ILE A 273 9.79 -8.08 11.92
CA ILE A 273 9.04 -7.98 13.18
C ILE A 273 8.50 -9.35 13.60
N PHE A 274 7.84 -10.07 12.69
CA PHE A 274 7.25 -11.38 12.96
C PHE A 274 8.29 -12.42 13.38
N LEU A 275 9.38 -12.52 12.63
CA LEU A 275 10.46 -13.46 12.93
C LEU A 275 11.26 -13.05 14.17
N GLY A 276 11.37 -11.76 14.45
CA GLY A 276 11.92 -11.25 15.70
C GLY A 276 11.13 -11.73 16.91
N VAL A 277 9.80 -11.62 16.87
CA VAL A 277 8.92 -12.15 17.93
C VAL A 277 9.01 -13.67 18.02
N ALA A 278 9.02 -14.39 16.89
CA ALA A 278 9.17 -15.84 16.85
C ALA A 278 10.49 -16.29 17.46
N SER A 279 11.60 -15.65 17.09
CA SER A 279 12.94 -15.89 17.64
C SER A 279 12.99 -15.70 19.14
N PHE A 280 12.35 -14.63 19.60
CA PHE A 280 12.21 -14.29 21.02
C PHE A 280 11.41 -15.37 21.79
N LEU A 281 10.25 -15.80 21.28
CA LEU A 281 9.45 -16.86 21.89
C LEU A 281 10.23 -18.17 21.97
N LEU A 282 10.94 -18.50 20.91
CA LEU A 282 11.76 -19.70 20.84
C LEU A 282 12.86 -19.65 21.89
N ASN A 283 13.54 -18.50 22.05
CA ASN A 283 14.53 -18.30 23.10
C ASN A 283 13.97 -18.62 24.49
N ILE A 284 12.81 -18.08 24.84
CA ILE A 284 12.17 -18.33 26.14
C ILE A 284 11.89 -19.82 26.34
N VAL A 285 11.34 -20.50 25.32
CA VAL A 285 10.97 -21.92 25.42
C VAL A 285 12.20 -22.80 25.54
N ILE A 286 13.24 -22.54 24.75
CA ILE A 286 14.48 -23.33 24.78
C ILE A 286 15.23 -23.09 26.10
N THR A 287 15.34 -21.83 26.56
CA THR A 287 15.94 -21.50 27.88
C THR A 287 15.31 -22.32 28.99
N ARG A 288 13.98 -22.39 28.99
CA ARG A 288 13.24 -23.14 29.98
C ARG A 288 13.43 -24.66 29.85
N LEU A 289 13.34 -25.20 28.64
CA LEU A 289 13.56 -26.62 28.39
C LEU A 289 14.92 -27.07 28.93
N VAL A 290 15.94 -26.28 28.61
CA VAL A 290 17.32 -26.54 29.07
C VAL A 290 17.43 -26.47 30.60
N ARG A 291 16.78 -25.47 31.25
CA ARG A 291 16.75 -25.38 32.73
C ARG A 291 16.00 -26.56 33.35
N ALA A 292 14.85 -26.96 32.80
CA ALA A 292 14.09 -28.11 33.29
C ALA A 292 14.85 -29.44 33.14
N GLN A 293 15.73 -29.53 32.18
CA GLN A 293 16.56 -30.72 31.91
C GLN A 293 17.99 -30.61 32.42
N ARG A 294 18.29 -29.64 33.31
CA ARG A 294 19.63 -29.35 33.80
C ARG A 294 20.31 -30.60 34.39
N GLU A 295 19.61 -31.39 35.23
CA GLU A 295 20.12 -32.62 35.83
C GLU A 295 20.39 -33.67 34.76
N GLN A 296 19.52 -33.81 33.75
CA GLN A 296 19.70 -34.74 32.64
C GLN A 296 20.89 -34.36 31.75
N VAL A 297 21.09 -33.07 31.49
CA VAL A 297 22.25 -32.54 30.76
C VAL A 297 23.52 -32.82 31.54
N ALA A 298 23.52 -32.59 32.87
CA ALA A 298 24.66 -32.89 33.74
C ALA A 298 25.00 -34.38 33.72
N THR A 299 23.99 -35.26 33.79
CA THR A 299 24.15 -36.73 33.72
C THR A 299 24.72 -37.14 32.35
N LEU A 300 24.23 -36.59 31.22
CA LEU A 300 24.78 -36.85 29.90
C LEU A 300 26.26 -36.46 29.82
N LYS A 301 26.62 -35.31 30.37
CA LYS A 301 28.02 -34.85 30.42
C LYS A 301 28.87 -35.76 31.30
N ALA A 302 28.37 -36.21 32.42
CA ALA A 302 29.06 -37.20 33.30
C ALA A 302 29.30 -38.51 32.58
N PHE A 303 28.42 -38.94 31.66
CA PHE A 303 28.59 -40.11 30.80
C PHE A 303 29.48 -39.81 29.55
N GLY A 304 30.15 -38.66 29.47
CA GLY A 304 31.11 -38.38 28.44
C GLY A 304 30.58 -37.69 27.18
N TYR A 305 29.31 -37.24 27.16
CA TYR A 305 28.81 -36.43 26.05
C TYR A 305 29.49 -35.04 26.07
N SER A 306 30.03 -34.66 24.93
CA SER A 306 30.66 -33.33 24.78
C SER A 306 29.62 -32.19 24.81
N ASN A 307 30.08 -30.99 25.17
CA ASN A 307 29.26 -29.79 25.09
C ASN A 307 28.64 -29.59 23.71
N LEU A 308 29.42 -29.91 22.64
CA LEU A 308 28.96 -29.83 21.25
C LEU A 308 27.83 -30.83 20.95
N GLY A 309 27.90 -32.05 21.53
CA GLY A 309 26.87 -33.07 21.38
C GLY A 309 25.52 -32.65 22.00
N VAL A 310 25.56 -32.01 23.16
CA VAL A 310 24.38 -31.49 23.82
C VAL A 310 23.83 -30.25 23.08
N LEU A 311 24.73 -29.34 22.67
CA LEU A 311 24.36 -28.19 21.82
C LEU A 311 23.64 -28.66 20.54
N TRP A 312 24.17 -29.65 19.86
CA TRP A 312 23.61 -30.22 18.65
C TRP A 312 22.21 -30.83 18.85
N HIS A 313 21.96 -31.44 20.01
CA HIS A 313 20.63 -31.96 20.35
C HIS A 313 19.57 -30.86 20.42
N PHE A 314 19.84 -29.74 21.13
CA PHE A 314 18.90 -28.61 21.21
C PHE A 314 18.78 -27.84 19.89
N THR A 315 19.86 -27.73 19.12
CA THR A 315 19.83 -27.18 17.76
C THR A 315 18.91 -27.98 16.85
N LYS A 316 18.99 -29.31 16.85
CA LYS A 316 18.07 -30.18 16.11
C LYS A 316 16.61 -29.96 16.52
N LEU A 317 16.33 -29.89 17.83
CA LEU A 317 14.99 -29.65 18.35
C LEU A 317 14.43 -28.32 17.87
N THR A 318 15.25 -27.26 17.95
CA THR A 318 14.92 -25.93 17.40
C THR A 318 14.63 -26.01 15.91
N THR A 319 15.50 -26.63 15.15
CA THR A 319 15.38 -26.79 13.68
C THR A 319 14.08 -27.50 13.29
N VAL A 320 13.66 -28.56 14.01
CA VAL A 320 12.40 -29.25 13.73
C VAL A 320 11.20 -28.33 13.95
N ILE A 321 11.19 -27.51 15.03
CA ILE A 321 10.12 -26.54 15.28
C ILE A 321 10.06 -25.49 14.15
N VAL A 322 11.23 -25.00 13.71
CA VAL A 322 11.30 -24.03 12.62
C VAL A 322 10.83 -24.62 11.31
N ILE A 323 11.25 -25.84 10.97
CA ILE A 323 10.81 -26.50 9.73
C ILE A 323 9.28 -26.64 9.72
N LEU A 324 8.65 -27.04 10.82
CA LEU A 324 7.20 -27.12 10.92
C LEU A 324 6.54 -25.76 10.67
N GLY A 325 7.09 -24.68 11.26
CA GLY A 325 6.60 -23.33 11.05
C GLY A 325 6.82 -22.84 9.61
N VAL A 326 7.99 -23.12 9.03
CA VAL A 326 8.32 -22.75 7.64
C VAL A 326 7.41 -23.48 6.65
N VAL A 327 7.20 -24.78 6.78
CA VAL A 327 6.31 -25.55 5.88
C VAL A 327 4.88 -25.03 5.95
N ALA A 328 4.36 -24.82 7.16
CA ALA A 328 3.03 -24.22 7.34
C ALA A 328 2.96 -22.80 6.79
N GLY A 329 4.01 -21.99 7.00
CA GLY A 329 4.11 -20.61 6.52
C GLY A 329 4.25 -20.51 5.00
N LEU A 330 4.95 -21.42 4.35
CA LEU A 330 5.02 -21.49 2.88
C LEU A 330 3.64 -21.78 2.28
N GLY A 331 2.89 -22.76 2.84
CA GLY A 331 1.54 -23.06 2.38
C GLY A 331 0.58 -21.88 2.58
N LEU A 332 0.57 -21.28 3.79
CA LEU A 332 -0.24 -20.11 4.10
C LEU A 332 0.16 -18.91 3.21
N GLY A 333 1.46 -18.65 3.09
CA GLY A 333 1.97 -17.51 2.32
C GLY A 333 1.70 -17.63 0.83
N ALA A 334 1.81 -18.83 0.24
CA ALA A 334 1.47 -19.08 -1.15
C ALA A 334 -0.02 -18.84 -1.42
N GLN A 335 -0.91 -19.31 -0.51
CA GLN A 335 -2.35 -19.08 -0.64
C GLN A 335 -2.70 -17.59 -0.53
N LEU A 336 -2.13 -16.90 0.48
CA LEU A 336 -2.34 -15.47 0.65
C LEU A 336 -1.77 -14.66 -0.52
N ALA A 337 -0.59 -15.05 -1.05
CA ALA A 337 0.02 -14.41 -2.21
C ALA A 337 -0.87 -14.51 -3.45
N ARG A 338 -1.47 -15.69 -3.67
CA ARG A 338 -2.38 -15.90 -4.78
C ARG A 338 -3.63 -15.03 -4.66
N SER A 339 -4.27 -15.03 -3.49
CA SER A 339 -5.46 -14.19 -3.25
C SER A 339 -5.15 -12.70 -3.38
N MET A 340 -3.97 -12.25 -2.90
CA MET A 340 -3.54 -10.88 -3.07
C MET A 340 -3.28 -10.54 -4.55
N ALA A 341 -2.61 -11.43 -5.29
CA ALA A 341 -2.35 -11.21 -6.72
C ALA A 341 -3.65 -11.17 -7.53
N GLU A 342 -4.62 -12.06 -7.24
CA GLU A 342 -5.95 -12.06 -7.84
C GLU A 342 -6.70 -10.74 -7.54
N MET A 343 -6.65 -10.24 -6.32
CA MET A 343 -7.23 -8.94 -5.94
C MET A 343 -6.57 -7.77 -6.71
N TYR A 344 -5.24 -7.81 -6.90
CA TYR A 344 -4.57 -6.79 -7.70
C TYR A 344 -4.96 -6.82 -9.18
N MET A 345 -5.36 -7.98 -9.71
CA MET A 345 -5.88 -8.10 -11.08
C MET A 345 -7.23 -7.40 -11.28
N GLU A 346 -8.02 -7.23 -10.22
CA GLU A 346 -9.29 -6.48 -10.29
C GLU A 346 -9.07 -4.97 -10.42
N ILE A 347 -7.99 -4.46 -9.81
CA ILE A 347 -7.63 -3.03 -9.81
C ILE A 347 -6.78 -2.69 -11.04
N TYR A 348 -5.71 -3.48 -11.24
CA TYR A 348 -4.79 -3.36 -12.36
C TYR A 348 -5.20 -4.38 -13.42
N LYS A 349 -5.81 -3.92 -14.49
CA LYS A 349 -6.36 -4.80 -15.53
C LYS A 349 -5.26 -5.42 -16.37
N PHE A 350 -4.85 -6.65 -16.01
CA PHE A 350 -3.94 -7.47 -16.80
C PHE A 350 -4.70 -8.59 -17.53
N PRO A 351 -4.23 -9.04 -18.69
CA PRO A 351 -4.90 -10.10 -19.43
C PRO A 351 -4.85 -11.47 -18.74
N TYR A 352 -3.81 -11.74 -17.99
CA TYR A 352 -3.55 -13.00 -17.27
C TYR A 352 -2.66 -12.75 -16.06
N LEU A 353 -2.63 -13.70 -15.13
CA LEU A 353 -1.76 -13.68 -13.96
C LEU A 353 -0.73 -14.81 -14.05
N GLU A 354 0.54 -14.46 -14.14
CA GLU A 354 1.64 -15.42 -14.04
C GLU A 354 2.02 -15.61 -12.56
N PHE A 355 1.23 -16.44 -11.86
CA PHE A 355 1.48 -16.69 -10.45
C PHE A 355 2.64 -17.68 -10.26
N THR A 356 3.67 -17.24 -9.55
CA THR A 356 4.84 -18.06 -9.22
C THR A 356 5.28 -17.86 -7.77
N VAL A 357 5.70 -18.96 -7.14
CA VAL A 357 6.45 -18.91 -5.87
C VAL A 357 7.87 -19.35 -6.19
N SER A 358 8.76 -18.41 -6.34
CA SER A 358 10.12 -18.68 -6.80
C SER A 358 10.96 -19.43 -5.76
N LEU A 359 11.91 -20.25 -6.23
CA LEU A 359 12.83 -20.96 -5.35
C LEU A 359 13.65 -20.03 -4.43
N PRO A 360 14.15 -18.86 -4.88
CA PRO A 360 14.79 -17.88 -4.01
C PRO A 360 13.94 -17.42 -2.84
N VAL A 361 12.64 -17.21 -3.04
CA VAL A 361 11.70 -16.83 -1.96
C VAL A 361 11.59 -17.96 -0.94
N VAL A 362 11.40 -19.20 -1.39
CA VAL A 362 11.31 -20.38 -0.52
C VAL A 362 12.59 -20.58 0.29
N VAL A 363 13.74 -20.54 -0.36
CA VAL A 363 15.05 -20.69 0.29
C VAL A 363 15.34 -19.53 1.23
N GLY A 364 15.05 -18.30 0.79
CA GLY A 364 15.19 -17.09 1.61
C GLY A 364 14.36 -17.16 2.89
N ALA A 365 13.08 -17.54 2.79
CA ALA A 365 12.20 -17.72 3.93
C ALA A 365 12.75 -18.76 4.92
N ALA A 366 13.22 -19.90 4.43
CA ALA A 366 13.78 -20.97 5.26
C ALA A 366 15.08 -20.52 5.95
N VAL A 367 16.02 -19.89 5.21
CA VAL A 367 17.31 -19.43 5.74
C VAL A 367 17.14 -18.33 6.77
N ILE A 368 16.31 -17.31 6.48
CA ILE A 368 16.06 -16.20 7.42
C ILE A 368 15.41 -16.72 8.70
N SER A 369 14.38 -17.58 8.57
CA SER A 369 13.69 -18.15 9.74
C SER A 369 14.60 -19.03 10.58
N LEU A 370 15.41 -19.89 9.94
CA LEU A 370 16.34 -20.75 10.65
C LEU A 370 17.44 -19.93 11.35
N THR A 371 17.99 -18.93 10.68
CA THR A 371 19.02 -18.06 11.25
C THR A 371 18.49 -17.28 12.45
N ALA A 372 17.31 -16.65 12.31
CA ALA A 372 16.67 -15.92 13.40
C ALA A 372 16.39 -16.82 14.62
N ALA A 373 15.88 -18.02 14.37
CA ALA A 373 15.59 -18.98 15.42
C ALA A 373 16.84 -19.53 16.13
N LEU A 374 17.89 -19.84 15.36
CA LEU A 374 19.17 -20.31 15.93
C LEU A 374 19.86 -19.21 16.72
N LEU A 375 19.87 -17.97 16.25
CA LEU A 375 20.40 -16.82 17.00
C LEU A 375 19.62 -16.61 18.31
N GLY A 376 18.29 -16.72 18.27
CA GLY A 376 17.44 -16.63 19.45
C GLY A 376 17.73 -17.72 20.48
N ALA A 377 17.95 -18.95 20.04
CA ALA A 377 18.21 -20.09 20.94
C ALA A 377 19.69 -20.20 21.41
N ALA A 378 20.63 -19.74 20.58
CA ALA A 378 22.07 -19.99 20.78
C ALA A 378 22.60 -19.53 22.14
N TYR A 379 22.25 -18.33 22.56
CA TYR A 379 22.72 -17.78 23.84
C TYR A 379 22.27 -18.65 25.02
N SER A 380 21.05 -19.04 25.09
CA SER A 380 20.45 -19.83 26.17
C SER A 380 21.02 -21.24 26.23
N VAL A 381 21.19 -21.88 25.08
CA VAL A 381 21.77 -23.21 24.99
C VAL A 381 23.24 -23.18 25.36
N PHE A 382 23.97 -22.20 24.88
CA PHE A 382 25.40 -22.04 25.23
C PHE A 382 25.59 -21.85 26.73
N GLN A 383 24.82 -20.95 27.38
CA GLN A 383 24.90 -20.71 28.81
C GLN A 383 24.63 -21.98 29.65
N ALA A 384 23.67 -22.80 29.23
CA ALA A 384 23.31 -24.00 29.97
C ALA A 384 24.33 -25.14 29.77
N VAL A 385 24.86 -25.27 28.56
CA VAL A 385 25.86 -26.29 28.22
C VAL A 385 27.25 -25.96 28.82
N SER A 386 27.58 -24.69 29.06
CA SER A 386 28.83 -24.26 29.66
C SER A 386 28.95 -24.54 31.16
N GLN A 387 27.85 -24.80 31.88
CA GLN A 387 27.87 -25.06 33.31
C GLN A 387 28.58 -26.42 33.63
N PRO A 388 29.42 -26.46 34.66
CA PRO A 388 30.01 -27.71 35.13
C PRO A 388 28.95 -28.68 35.64
N PRO A 389 29.09 -30.02 35.43
CA PRO A 389 28.12 -31.02 35.88
C PRO A 389 27.86 -30.96 37.39
N ALA A 390 28.88 -30.73 38.21
CA ALA A 390 28.79 -30.64 39.68
C ALA A 390 27.93 -29.45 40.13
N GLU A 391 27.97 -28.30 39.46
CA GLU A 391 27.14 -27.13 39.76
C GLU A 391 25.74 -27.32 39.24
N ALA A 392 25.59 -27.96 38.11
CA ALA A 392 24.29 -28.22 37.50
C ALA A 392 23.45 -29.19 38.31
N MET A 393 24.04 -30.08 39.12
CA MET A 393 23.33 -31.01 40.03
C MET A 393 23.00 -30.45 41.39
N ARG A 394 23.49 -29.25 41.78
CA ARG A 394 23.13 -28.64 43.05
C ARG A 394 21.71 -28.09 43.01
N PRO A 395 20.89 -28.26 44.08
CA PRO A 395 19.59 -27.67 44.18
C PRO A 395 19.68 -26.13 44.08
N GLU A 396 18.70 -25.53 43.44
CA GLU A 396 18.61 -24.05 43.39
C GLU A 396 18.46 -23.45 44.79
N ALA A 397 19.16 -22.32 45.04
CA ALA A 397 19.07 -21.63 46.31
C ALA A 397 17.60 -21.24 46.61
N PRO A 398 17.17 -21.33 47.90
CA PRO A 398 15.80 -20.95 48.25
C PRO A 398 15.48 -19.52 47.83
N ALA A 399 14.27 -19.28 47.41
CA ALA A 399 13.83 -17.98 46.94
C ALA A 399 13.75 -16.97 48.10
N ILE A 400 14.39 -15.83 47.96
CA ILE A 400 14.28 -14.72 48.94
C ILE A 400 13.00 -13.93 48.57
N TYR A 401 12.05 -13.88 49.52
CA TYR A 401 10.83 -13.10 49.36
C TYR A 401 11.03 -11.68 49.92
N ARG A 402 10.96 -10.68 49.03
CA ARG A 402 10.94 -9.25 49.41
C ARG A 402 9.54 -8.68 49.20
N GLU A 403 9.17 -7.64 49.94
CA GLU A 403 7.91 -6.91 49.73
C GLU A 403 7.94 -6.22 48.35
N ALA A 404 6.79 -6.28 47.62
CA ALA A 404 6.65 -5.60 46.36
C ALA A 404 6.72 -4.08 46.49
N THR A 405 7.26 -3.38 45.49
CA THR A 405 7.35 -1.92 45.44
C THR A 405 5.99 -1.25 45.62
N VAL A 406 4.94 -1.81 45.05
CA VAL A 406 3.55 -1.34 45.19
C VAL A 406 3.06 -1.48 46.67
N GLU A 407 3.53 -2.49 47.39
CA GLU A 407 3.19 -2.66 48.80
C GLU A 407 3.88 -1.60 49.67
N ARG A 408 5.09 -1.20 49.35
CA ARG A 408 5.84 -0.12 49.98
C ARG A 408 5.22 1.26 49.78
N LEU A 409 4.50 1.47 48.66
CA LEU A 409 3.77 2.69 48.33
C LEU A 409 2.44 2.85 49.09
N GLY A 410 2.15 2.00 50.13
CA GLY A 410 1.00 2.13 51.02
C GLY A 410 -0.30 1.56 50.49
N VAL A 411 -0.36 0.95 49.32
CA VAL A 411 -1.57 0.35 48.70
C VAL A 411 -1.89 -1.02 49.32
N LYS A 412 -1.12 -1.46 50.28
CA LYS A 412 -1.23 -2.77 50.97
C LYS A 412 -2.67 -3.10 51.44
N ARG A 413 -3.44 -2.08 51.88
CA ARG A 413 -4.80 -2.27 52.42
C ARG A 413 -5.87 -2.52 51.35
N LEU A 414 -5.61 -2.11 50.11
CA LEU A 414 -6.56 -2.23 48.97
C LEU A 414 -6.37 -3.53 48.17
N LEU A 415 -5.26 -4.24 48.35
CA LEU A 415 -4.93 -5.44 47.58
C LEU A 415 -5.29 -6.72 48.33
N THR A 416 -6.02 -7.61 47.68
CA THR A 416 -6.29 -8.96 48.19
C THR A 416 -5.00 -9.80 48.27
N GLN A 417 -4.99 -10.84 49.11
CA GLN A 417 -3.82 -11.71 49.24
C GLN A 417 -3.35 -12.32 47.90
N PRO A 418 -4.25 -12.85 47.03
CA PRO A 418 -3.88 -13.37 45.70
C PRO A 418 -3.27 -12.28 44.82
N THR A 419 -3.80 -11.07 44.83
CA THR A 419 -3.27 -9.95 44.01
C THR A 419 -1.85 -9.55 44.45
N ARG A 420 -1.55 -9.58 45.74
CA ARG A 420 -0.17 -9.35 46.23
C ARG A 420 0.78 -10.44 45.77
N MET A 421 0.33 -11.69 45.75
CA MET A 421 1.16 -12.80 45.23
C MET A 421 1.51 -12.59 43.75
N ILE A 422 0.54 -12.10 42.95
CA ILE A 422 0.74 -11.77 41.54
C ILE A 422 1.83 -10.70 41.39
N LEU A 423 1.70 -9.57 42.05
CA LEU A 423 2.62 -8.44 41.96
C LEU A 423 4.03 -8.80 42.40
N ARG A 424 4.17 -9.49 43.54
CA ARG A 424 5.47 -9.99 44.02
C ARG A 424 6.14 -10.91 43.05
N HIS A 425 5.38 -11.74 42.34
CA HIS A 425 5.93 -12.67 41.34
C HIS A 425 6.43 -11.92 40.11
N ILE A 426 5.67 -10.93 39.61
CA ILE A 426 6.08 -10.07 38.48
C ILE A 426 7.39 -9.33 38.81
N GLU A 427 7.49 -8.72 40.00
CA GLU A 427 8.69 -7.98 40.40
C GLU A 427 9.90 -8.89 40.66
N ARG A 428 9.67 -10.15 41.05
CA ARG A 428 10.73 -11.13 41.27
C ARG A 428 11.40 -11.60 39.99
N GLN A 429 10.67 -11.59 38.88
CA GLN A 429 11.18 -12.04 37.56
C GLN A 429 11.10 -10.89 36.53
N PRO A 430 11.78 -9.75 36.74
CA PRO A 430 11.56 -8.55 35.95
C PRO A 430 11.92 -8.75 34.48
N VAL A 431 13.00 -9.48 34.17
CA VAL A 431 13.43 -9.75 32.79
C VAL A 431 12.37 -10.55 32.04
N LYS A 432 11.80 -11.59 32.69
CA LYS A 432 10.77 -12.42 32.07
C LYS A 432 9.48 -11.64 31.86
N SER A 433 9.06 -10.85 32.88
CA SER A 433 7.87 -10.01 32.79
C SER A 433 8.01 -8.97 31.68
N MET A 434 9.17 -8.28 31.62
CA MET A 434 9.47 -7.33 30.56
C MET A 434 9.46 -7.96 29.18
N MET A 435 10.02 -9.15 29.06
CA MET A 435 10.03 -9.89 27.81
C MET A 435 8.62 -10.28 27.34
N THR A 436 7.76 -10.71 28.26
CA THR A 436 6.34 -11.01 27.96
C THR A 436 5.59 -9.74 27.54
N ILE A 437 5.81 -8.62 28.26
CA ILE A 437 5.24 -7.31 27.91
C ILE A 437 5.66 -6.90 26.50
N ILE A 438 6.94 -6.98 26.18
CA ILE A 438 7.46 -6.64 24.84
C ILE A 438 6.85 -7.52 23.75
N GLY A 439 6.76 -8.83 23.98
CA GLY A 439 6.16 -9.76 23.01
C GLY A 439 4.69 -9.44 22.71
N ILE A 440 3.89 -9.13 23.75
CA ILE A 440 2.49 -8.72 23.58
C ILE A 440 2.41 -7.32 22.96
N ALA A 441 3.29 -6.40 23.37
CA ALA A 441 3.36 -5.04 22.82
C ALA A 441 3.64 -5.01 21.32
N PHE A 442 4.49 -5.89 20.81
CA PHE A 442 4.69 -6.06 19.37
C PHE A 442 3.43 -6.52 18.64
N SER A 443 2.62 -7.38 19.25
CA SER A 443 1.33 -7.77 18.65
C SER A 443 0.37 -6.59 18.53
N VAL A 444 0.31 -5.74 19.56
CA VAL A 444 -0.46 -4.47 19.51
C VAL A 444 0.08 -3.56 18.42
N ALA A 445 1.40 -3.39 18.33
CA ALA A 445 2.05 -2.53 17.35
C ALA A 445 1.78 -2.97 15.90
N ILE A 446 1.80 -4.28 15.62
CA ILE A 446 1.49 -4.82 14.28
C ILE A 446 0.02 -4.59 13.93
N LEU A 447 -0.90 -4.79 14.88
CA LEU A 447 -2.33 -4.49 14.66
C LEU A 447 -2.55 -3.01 14.34
N MET A 448 -1.87 -2.11 15.07
CA MET A 448 -1.93 -0.68 14.78
C MET A 448 -1.47 -0.37 13.36
N VAL A 449 -0.37 -0.96 12.90
CA VAL A 449 0.12 -0.76 11.52
C VAL A 449 -0.88 -1.31 10.49
N GLY A 450 -1.51 -2.45 10.77
CA GLY A 450 -2.53 -3.02 9.89
C GLY A 450 -3.74 -2.10 9.66
N MET A 451 -4.16 -1.35 10.68
CA MET A 451 -5.28 -0.41 10.62
C MET A 451 -4.84 1.01 10.19
N PHE A 452 -3.59 1.37 10.45
CA PHE A 452 -3.05 2.71 10.18
C PHE A 452 -3.19 3.15 8.73
N PHE A 453 -3.01 2.24 7.77
CA PHE A 453 -3.18 2.58 6.35
C PHE A 453 -4.61 3.00 6.03
N SER A 454 -5.60 2.33 6.62
CA SER A 454 -7.00 2.71 6.46
C SER A 454 -7.26 4.10 7.04
N ASP A 455 -6.85 4.35 8.29
CA ASP A 455 -6.98 5.67 8.94
C ASP A 455 -6.33 6.77 8.11
N ALA A 456 -5.11 6.52 7.63
CA ALA A 456 -4.33 7.47 6.86
C ALA A 456 -4.99 7.81 5.52
N ILE A 457 -5.51 6.81 4.81
CA ILE A 457 -6.20 7.00 3.52
C ILE A 457 -7.51 7.77 3.71
N TYR A 458 -8.34 7.40 4.70
CA TYR A 458 -9.54 8.16 5.02
C TYR A 458 -9.23 9.61 5.34
N ARG A 459 -8.16 9.84 6.12
CA ARG A 459 -7.73 11.19 6.44
C ARG A 459 -7.22 11.97 5.23
N MET A 460 -6.48 11.31 4.34
CA MET A 460 -6.03 11.93 3.08
C MET A 460 -7.20 12.39 2.22
N VAL A 461 -8.18 11.52 2.01
CA VAL A 461 -9.40 11.85 1.25
C VAL A 461 -10.16 12.99 1.92
N GLN A 462 -10.37 12.93 3.24
CA GLN A 462 -11.07 13.99 3.97
C GLN A 462 -10.35 15.35 3.88
N VAL A 463 -9.02 15.35 3.95
CA VAL A 463 -8.26 16.59 3.86
C VAL A 463 -8.24 17.12 2.43
N GLN A 464 -8.04 16.26 1.46
CA GLN A 464 -7.99 16.66 0.05
C GLN A 464 -9.33 17.22 -0.40
N PHE A 465 -10.42 16.47 -0.21
CA PHE A 465 -11.73 16.79 -0.76
C PHE A 465 -12.69 17.48 0.22
N GLY A 466 -12.36 17.60 1.50
CA GLY A 466 -13.16 18.32 2.47
C GLY A 466 -12.59 19.66 2.91
N PHE A 467 -11.24 19.80 2.87
CA PHE A 467 -10.57 21.01 3.33
C PHE A 467 -9.85 21.76 2.21
N ALA A 468 -9.12 21.07 1.33
CA ALA A 468 -8.34 21.69 0.26
C ALA A 468 -9.15 21.92 -1.00
N GLN A 469 -9.85 20.91 -1.50
CA GLN A 469 -10.76 20.98 -2.63
C GLN A 469 -12.19 20.92 -2.11
N ARG A 470 -13.00 21.86 -2.44
CA ARG A 470 -14.37 22.03 -1.93
C ARG A 470 -15.37 22.29 -3.06
N GLU A 471 -14.91 22.14 -4.28
CA GLU A 471 -15.77 22.13 -5.46
C GLU A 471 -16.60 20.86 -5.52
N ASP A 472 -17.82 20.96 -6.02
CA ASP A 472 -18.66 19.83 -6.35
C ASP A 472 -18.34 19.32 -7.77
N LEU A 473 -18.07 20.26 -8.68
CA LEU A 473 -17.83 19.97 -10.09
C LEU A 473 -16.63 20.74 -10.64
N ALA A 474 -15.70 20.09 -11.29
CA ALA A 474 -14.62 20.70 -12.05
C ALA A 474 -14.92 20.61 -13.55
N VAL A 475 -15.13 21.74 -14.22
CA VAL A 475 -15.32 21.81 -15.68
C VAL A 475 -14.00 22.13 -16.35
N ILE A 476 -13.59 21.33 -17.33
CA ILE A 476 -12.30 21.44 -18.03
C ILE A 476 -12.55 21.77 -19.50
N PHE A 477 -11.83 22.75 -20.02
CA PHE A 477 -11.93 23.13 -21.44
C PHE A 477 -10.92 22.37 -22.31
N VAL A 478 -11.29 22.06 -23.54
CA VAL A 478 -10.41 21.42 -24.55
C VAL A 478 -9.13 22.23 -24.76
N GLU A 479 -9.28 23.56 -24.86
CA GLU A 479 -8.17 24.51 -24.93
C GLU A 479 -8.41 25.67 -23.98
N PRO A 480 -7.32 26.35 -23.52
CA PRO A 480 -7.47 27.57 -22.76
C PRO A 480 -8.34 28.57 -23.51
N THR A 481 -9.35 29.05 -22.84
CA THR A 481 -10.36 29.94 -23.41
C THR A 481 -10.41 31.27 -22.67
N SER A 482 -11.08 32.27 -23.27
CA SER A 482 -11.25 33.58 -22.65
C SER A 482 -12.00 33.47 -21.32
N TYR A 483 -11.66 34.34 -20.38
CA TYR A 483 -12.35 34.48 -19.09
C TYR A 483 -13.88 34.66 -19.20
N ARG A 484 -14.40 35.07 -20.37
CA ARG A 484 -15.85 35.14 -20.61
C ARG A 484 -16.56 33.82 -20.41
N ALA A 485 -15.92 32.70 -20.69
CA ALA A 485 -16.51 31.38 -20.48
C ALA A 485 -16.84 31.09 -18.99
N TYR A 486 -16.14 31.75 -18.07
CA TYR A 486 -16.45 31.69 -16.65
C TYR A 486 -17.87 32.22 -16.36
N TYR A 487 -18.23 33.39 -16.94
CA TYR A 487 -19.55 33.95 -16.76
C TYR A 487 -20.66 33.14 -17.45
N GLU A 488 -20.34 32.44 -18.55
CA GLU A 488 -21.29 31.55 -19.22
C GLU A 488 -21.65 30.38 -18.29
N LEU A 489 -20.66 29.79 -17.59
CA LEU A 489 -20.89 28.71 -16.64
C LEU A 489 -21.62 29.17 -15.38
N LEU A 490 -21.33 30.34 -14.85
CA LEU A 490 -22.03 30.91 -13.69
C LEU A 490 -23.52 31.23 -13.95
N ASN A 491 -23.89 31.41 -15.22
CA ASN A 491 -25.30 31.65 -15.57
C ASN A 491 -26.13 30.37 -15.75
N LEU A 492 -25.52 29.19 -15.58
CA LEU A 492 -26.26 27.93 -15.57
C LEU A 492 -27.12 27.85 -14.30
N GLU A 493 -28.34 27.38 -14.44
CA GLU A 493 -29.26 27.17 -13.31
C GLU A 493 -28.71 26.08 -12.41
N GLY A 494 -28.66 26.34 -11.12
CA GLY A 494 -28.06 25.41 -10.12
C GLY A 494 -26.56 25.65 -9.83
N VAL A 495 -25.89 26.56 -10.54
CA VAL A 495 -24.53 26.98 -10.20
C VAL A 495 -24.55 28.12 -9.20
N GLU A 496 -23.99 27.91 -8.01
CA GLU A 496 -24.00 28.89 -6.92
C GLU A 496 -22.77 29.78 -6.93
N TYR A 497 -21.60 29.18 -7.17
CA TYR A 497 -20.31 29.87 -7.13
C TYR A 497 -19.31 29.16 -8.04
N GLY A 498 -18.27 29.87 -8.47
CA GLY A 498 -17.20 29.27 -9.27
C GLY A 498 -15.84 29.95 -9.09
N ASP A 499 -14.77 29.18 -9.25
CA ASP A 499 -13.38 29.63 -9.23
C ASP A 499 -12.68 29.20 -10.54
N PRO A 500 -12.26 30.16 -11.39
CA PRO A 500 -11.55 29.82 -12.62
C PRO A 500 -10.12 29.44 -12.34
N PHE A 501 -9.62 28.47 -13.09
CA PHE A 501 -8.25 28.01 -13.00
C PHE A 501 -7.51 27.96 -14.33
N ARG A 502 -6.19 27.94 -14.26
CA ARG A 502 -5.29 27.83 -15.41
C ARG A 502 -4.27 26.71 -15.19
N PHE A 503 -4.21 25.73 -16.07
CA PHE A 503 -3.18 24.68 -16.06
C PHE A 503 -2.13 24.93 -17.12
N VAL A 504 -0.85 24.93 -16.73
CA VAL A 504 0.28 25.10 -17.65
C VAL A 504 1.33 24.03 -17.37
N PRO A 505 1.58 23.11 -18.32
CA PRO A 505 2.63 22.10 -18.19
C PRO A 505 4.00 22.79 -18.24
N VAL A 506 4.86 22.43 -17.28
CA VAL A 506 6.20 23.01 -17.12
C VAL A 506 7.23 21.96 -16.74
N ASP A 507 8.48 22.27 -17.04
CA ASP A 507 9.65 21.61 -16.50
C ASP A 507 10.33 22.57 -15.53
N LEU A 508 10.28 22.24 -14.24
CA LEU A 508 10.91 23.02 -13.16
C LEU A 508 12.35 22.55 -13.01
N LYS A 509 13.30 23.50 -13.05
CA LYS A 509 14.73 23.18 -12.98
C LYS A 509 15.43 24.01 -11.91
N LYS A 510 16.32 23.34 -11.18
CA LYS A 510 17.28 23.97 -10.28
C LYS A 510 18.61 23.22 -10.39
N ASP A 511 19.63 23.90 -10.88
CA ASP A 511 20.95 23.32 -11.16
C ASP A 511 20.85 22.06 -12.07
N HIS A 512 21.22 20.90 -11.54
CA HIS A 512 21.17 19.62 -12.25
C HIS A 512 19.85 18.83 -11.99
N ARG A 513 18.96 19.35 -11.15
CA ARG A 513 17.70 18.71 -10.82
C ARG A 513 16.57 19.27 -11.66
N SER A 514 15.70 18.42 -12.14
CA SER A 514 14.51 18.83 -12.87
C SER A 514 13.32 17.97 -12.46
N PHE A 515 12.15 18.57 -12.54
CA PHE A 515 10.89 17.85 -12.30
C PHE A 515 9.81 18.39 -13.24
N ARG A 516 9.20 17.49 -14.02
CA ARG A 516 8.12 17.82 -14.94
C ARG A 516 6.78 17.75 -14.22
N THR A 517 6.03 18.85 -14.23
CA THR A 517 4.73 19.00 -13.59
C THR A 517 3.88 20.04 -14.32
N ALA A 518 2.75 20.43 -13.73
CA ALA A 518 1.99 21.58 -14.19
C ALA A 518 1.92 22.64 -13.09
N ILE A 519 1.96 23.91 -13.49
CA ILE A 519 1.62 25.02 -12.60
C ILE A 519 0.10 25.21 -12.69
N GLN A 520 -0.54 25.14 -11.53
CA GLN A 520 -1.94 25.48 -11.37
C GLN A 520 -2.07 26.95 -10.97
N GLY A 521 -2.59 27.75 -11.89
CA GLY A 521 -2.97 29.13 -11.62
C GLY A 521 -4.35 29.19 -11.01
N ILE A 522 -4.46 29.69 -9.78
CA ILE A 522 -5.73 29.86 -9.06
C ILE A 522 -5.91 31.33 -8.69
N GLU A 523 -7.15 31.72 -8.38
CA GLU A 523 -7.43 33.08 -7.92
C GLU A 523 -6.97 33.27 -6.46
N PRO A 524 -6.37 34.43 -6.13
CA PRO A 524 -6.11 34.78 -4.74
C PRO A 524 -7.43 34.90 -3.96
N GLY A 525 -7.56 34.11 -2.90
CA GLY A 525 -8.78 34.07 -2.10
C GLY A 525 -9.87 33.14 -2.63
N SER A 526 -9.53 32.22 -3.54
CA SER A 526 -10.40 31.11 -3.94
C SER A 526 -11.03 30.43 -2.72
N GLU A 527 -12.32 30.19 -2.76
CA GLU A 527 -13.08 29.51 -1.70
C GLU A 527 -13.19 28.01 -1.95
N LEU A 528 -13.16 27.59 -3.21
CA LEU A 528 -13.29 26.20 -3.62
C LEU A 528 -11.95 25.47 -3.56
N VAL A 529 -10.83 26.13 -3.92
CA VAL A 529 -9.50 25.54 -3.85
C VAL A 529 -8.63 26.30 -2.85
N ARG A 530 -8.28 25.64 -1.74
CA ARG A 530 -7.49 26.25 -0.66
C ARG A 530 -6.14 25.55 -0.54
N LEU A 531 -5.09 26.35 -0.56
CA LEU A 531 -3.76 25.88 -0.19
C LEU A 531 -3.68 25.74 1.33
N ILE A 532 -3.29 24.59 1.83
CA ILE A 532 -3.24 24.30 3.27
C ILE A 532 -1.82 23.93 3.71
N ASP A 533 -1.49 24.26 4.94
CA ASP A 533 -0.24 23.82 5.57
C ASP A 533 -0.42 22.48 6.31
N THR A 534 0.65 22.02 6.96
CA THR A 534 0.64 20.80 7.79
C THR A 534 -0.32 20.87 8.99
N SER A 535 -0.74 22.07 9.38
CA SER A 535 -1.67 22.34 10.49
C SER A 535 -3.11 22.49 10.01
N LEU A 536 -3.37 22.26 8.70
CA LEU A 536 -4.66 22.46 8.02
C LEU A 536 -5.13 23.92 8.06
N GLN A 537 -4.17 24.86 8.14
CA GLN A 537 -4.47 26.29 8.06
C GLN A 537 -4.30 26.78 6.61
N PRO A 538 -5.20 27.63 6.11
CA PRO A 538 -5.08 28.20 4.78
C PRO A 538 -3.78 29.03 4.64
N VAL A 539 -3.04 28.75 3.58
CA VAL A 539 -1.86 29.52 3.17
C VAL A 539 -2.28 30.51 2.09
N PRO A 540 -2.14 31.82 2.31
CA PRO A 540 -2.51 32.79 1.29
C PRO A 540 -1.62 32.65 0.05
N LEU A 541 -2.23 32.66 -1.13
CA LEU A 541 -1.51 32.63 -2.40
C LEU A 541 -0.86 33.99 -2.64
N PRO A 542 0.47 34.04 -2.82
CA PRO A 542 1.16 35.28 -3.18
C PRO A 542 0.75 35.77 -4.58
N ARG A 543 0.67 37.10 -4.77
CA ARG A 543 0.36 37.68 -6.09
C ARG A 543 1.45 37.47 -7.15
N GLU A 544 2.68 37.20 -6.72
CA GLU A 544 3.83 36.90 -7.57
C GLU A 544 4.67 35.80 -6.97
N GLY A 545 5.37 35.04 -7.81
CA GLY A 545 6.19 33.91 -7.42
C GLY A 545 5.45 32.55 -7.43
N LEU A 546 6.20 31.53 -7.14
CA LEU A 546 5.76 30.15 -7.19
C LEU A 546 5.51 29.62 -5.76
N VAL A 547 4.49 28.83 -5.59
CA VAL A 547 4.24 28.05 -4.37
C VAL A 547 4.39 26.58 -4.73
N LEU A 548 5.25 25.85 -4.01
CA LEU A 548 5.47 24.42 -4.25
C LEU A 548 4.98 23.59 -3.07
N THR A 549 4.60 22.37 -3.36
CA THR A 549 4.52 21.36 -2.32
C THR A 549 5.90 21.13 -1.71
N ARG A 550 5.96 20.92 -0.39
CA ARG A 550 7.23 20.68 0.34
C ARG A 550 8.02 19.53 -0.28
N TYR A 551 7.34 18.47 -0.66
CA TYR A 551 7.97 17.33 -1.33
C TYR A 551 8.68 17.72 -2.62
N LEU A 552 8.04 18.53 -3.47
CA LEU A 552 8.64 19.00 -4.73
C LEU A 552 9.85 19.90 -4.48
N ALA A 553 9.77 20.74 -3.46
CA ALA A 553 10.90 21.58 -3.05
C ALA A 553 12.09 20.73 -2.57
N ASP A 554 11.83 19.66 -1.81
CA ASP A 554 12.87 18.71 -1.35
C ASP A 554 13.50 17.95 -2.54
N VAL A 555 12.70 17.51 -3.52
CA VAL A 555 13.18 16.84 -4.74
C VAL A 555 14.08 17.77 -5.55
N LEU A 556 13.67 19.03 -5.75
CA LEU A 556 14.45 20.02 -6.45
C LEU A 556 15.63 20.58 -5.62
N GLY A 557 15.59 20.40 -4.30
CA GLY A 557 16.61 20.92 -3.37
C GLY A 557 16.55 22.45 -3.23
N VAL A 558 15.33 23.01 -3.20
CA VAL A 558 15.10 24.47 -3.14
C VAL A 558 14.41 24.88 -1.84
N GLN A 559 14.64 26.09 -1.41
CA GLN A 559 14.02 26.71 -0.23
C GLN A 559 13.25 27.96 -0.61
N ALA A 560 12.29 28.36 0.25
CA ALA A 560 11.58 29.62 0.04
C ALA A 560 12.56 30.80 -0.04
N GLY A 561 12.37 31.70 -1.01
CA GLY A 561 13.24 32.81 -1.34
C GLY A 561 14.23 32.55 -2.48
N GLU A 562 14.42 31.28 -2.92
CA GLU A 562 15.31 30.96 -4.04
C GLU A 562 14.61 31.08 -5.39
N MET A 563 15.42 31.24 -6.46
CA MET A 563 14.93 31.28 -7.84
C MET A 563 14.89 29.88 -8.44
N ILE A 564 13.83 29.61 -9.18
CA ILE A 564 13.61 28.35 -9.93
C ILE A 564 13.43 28.68 -11.40
N THR A 565 14.09 27.96 -12.27
CA THR A 565 13.91 28.07 -13.72
C THR A 565 12.65 27.30 -14.13
N VAL A 566 11.66 28.01 -14.63
CA VAL A 566 10.41 27.47 -15.17
C VAL A 566 10.52 27.45 -16.69
N LYS A 567 10.58 26.23 -17.27
CA LYS A 567 10.51 26.02 -18.72
C LYS A 567 9.09 25.59 -19.06
N VAL A 568 8.34 26.46 -19.73
CA VAL A 568 6.99 26.12 -20.16
C VAL A 568 7.03 25.16 -21.36
N LEU A 569 6.14 24.19 -21.37
CA LEU A 569 6.10 23.14 -22.42
C LEU A 569 5.02 23.40 -23.47
N ARG A 570 4.19 24.46 -23.31
CA ARG A 570 3.07 24.80 -24.21
C ARG A 570 3.14 26.23 -24.71
N GLY A 571 2.55 26.50 -25.88
CA GLY A 571 2.44 27.83 -26.44
C GLY A 571 3.80 28.42 -26.86
N ARG A 572 4.13 29.61 -26.42
CA ARG A 572 5.40 30.30 -26.72
C ARG A 572 6.63 29.72 -26.02
N ARG A 573 6.43 28.75 -25.11
CA ARG A 573 7.48 28.05 -24.34
C ARG A 573 8.52 28.97 -23.67
N PRO A 574 8.10 30.00 -22.95
CA PRO A 574 9.04 30.89 -22.29
C PRO A 574 9.84 30.11 -21.23
N VAL A 575 11.12 30.47 -21.11
CA VAL A 575 11.96 30.03 -19.98
C VAL A 575 12.16 31.26 -19.09
N ARG A 576 11.77 31.15 -17.82
CA ARG A 576 11.81 32.27 -16.85
C ARG A 576 12.32 31.81 -15.51
N GLU A 577 13.01 32.67 -14.83
CA GLU A 577 13.34 32.49 -13.42
C GLU A 577 12.24 33.12 -12.56
N VAL A 578 11.70 32.28 -11.64
CA VAL A 578 10.59 32.67 -10.78
C VAL A 578 10.98 32.38 -9.33
N PRO A 579 10.77 33.35 -8.39
CA PRO A 579 11.07 33.11 -6.98
C PRO A 579 10.09 32.10 -6.36
N LEU A 580 10.62 31.19 -5.56
CA LEU A 580 9.81 30.33 -4.68
C LEU A 580 9.39 31.13 -3.46
N THR A 581 8.11 31.43 -3.31
CA THR A 581 7.62 32.34 -2.26
C THR A 581 7.07 31.61 -1.04
N ALA A 582 6.47 30.42 -1.22
CA ALA A 582 5.90 29.66 -0.12
C ALA A 582 5.92 28.15 -0.38
N LEU A 583 5.76 27.37 0.69
CA LEU A 583 5.63 25.92 0.65
C LEU A 583 4.31 25.51 1.25
N VAL A 584 3.64 24.58 0.59
CA VAL A 584 2.38 23.97 1.06
C VAL A 584 2.55 22.47 1.27
N SER A 585 1.64 21.87 2.01
CA SER A 585 1.66 20.43 2.28
C SER A 585 0.39 19.81 1.73
N GLU A 586 0.55 18.92 0.77
CA GLU A 586 -0.54 18.12 0.19
C GLU A 586 -0.26 16.65 0.41
N TYR A 587 -1.30 15.86 0.51
CA TYR A 587 -1.17 14.43 0.68
C TYR A 587 -1.22 13.68 -0.64
N ILE A 588 -1.90 14.21 -1.66
CA ILE A 588 -2.09 13.57 -2.97
C ILE A 588 -1.48 14.45 -4.05
N GLY A 589 -0.69 13.84 -4.95
CA GLY A 589 -0.05 14.53 -6.06
C GLY A 589 1.12 15.44 -5.68
N VAL A 590 1.75 16.03 -6.68
CA VAL A 590 2.85 16.99 -6.54
C VAL A 590 2.47 18.20 -7.38
N SER A 591 2.19 19.31 -6.72
CA SER A 591 1.64 20.49 -7.37
C SER A 591 2.56 21.71 -7.24
N ALA A 592 2.47 22.57 -8.23
CA ALA A 592 3.05 23.88 -8.21
C ALA A 592 1.90 24.90 -8.42
N TYR A 593 1.87 25.96 -7.64
CA TYR A 593 0.80 26.95 -7.67
C TYR A 593 1.34 28.35 -7.95
N MET A 594 0.53 29.14 -8.62
CA MET A 594 0.79 30.55 -8.89
C MET A 594 -0.55 31.31 -8.97
N ASP A 595 -0.51 32.62 -8.72
CA ASP A 595 -1.62 33.51 -9.08
C ASP A 595 -1.96 33.33 -10.57
N ARG A 596 -3.22 33.12 -10.92
CA ARG A 596 -3.66 32.84 -12.29
C ARG A 596 -3.28 33.98 -13.25
N SER A 597 -3.44 35.21 -12.80
CA SER A 597 -3.07 36.41 -13.61
C SER A 597 -1.57 36.50 -13.77
N ALA A 598 -0.77 36.17 -12.74
CA ALA A 598 0.69 36.10 -12.84
C ALA A 598 1.16 35.01 -13.80
N LEU A 599 0.50 33.84 -13.78
CA LEU A 599 0.78 32.75 -14.70
C LEU A 599 0.49 33.15 -16.17
N ASN A 600 -0.64 33.80 -16.43
CA ASN A 600 -0.97 34.31 -17.75
C ASN A 600 0.05 35.37 -18.22
N ARG A 601 0.54 36.27 -17.32
CA ARG A 601 1.65 37.20 -17.65
C ARG A 601 2.94 36.48 -17.96
N LEU A 602 3.29 35.44 -17.22
CA LEU A 602 4.47 34.60 -17.46
C LEU A 602 4.42 33.97 -18.86
N MET A 603 3.25 33.52 -19.27
CA MET A 603 2.97 32.96 -20.60
C MET A 603 2.99 34.01 -21.71
N GLY A 604 2.84 35.31 -21.38
CA GLY A 604 2.62 36.38 -22.35
C GLY A 604 1.29 36.26 -23.09
N GLU A 605 0.30 35.72 -22.41
CA GLU A 605 -1.08 35.51 -22.89
C GLU A 605 -2.03 36.51 -22.24
N GLY A 606 -3.23 36.66 -22.84
CA GLY A 606 -4.32 37.40 -22.25
C GLY A 606 -4.95 36.68 -21.05
N ASP A 607 -6.13 37.15 -20.64
CA ASP A 607 -6.85 36.53 -19.52
C ASP A 607 -7.56 35.25 -19.98
N LEU A 608 -6.80 34.14 -19.88
CA LEU A 608 -7.21 32.79 -20.27
C LEU A 608 -7.43 31.91 -19.05
N ILE A 609 -8.34 30.97 -19.19
CA ILE A 609 -8.66 29.92 -18.20
C ILE A 609 -8.63 28.55 -18.86
N SER A 610 -8.24 27.51 -18.11
CA SER A 610 -8.26 26.11 -18.54
C SER A 610 -9.52 25.38 -18.09
N GLY A 611 -10.25 25.96 -17.14
CA GLY A 611 -11.48 25.42 -16.60
C GLY A 611 -12.02 26.25 -15.45
N VAL A 612 -13.07 25.79 -14.83
CA VAL A 612 -13.75 26.41 -13.68
C VAL A 612 -14.12 25.32 -12.67
N TYR A 613 -13.78 25.54 -11.43
CA TYR A 613 -14.33 24.80 -10.30
C TYR A 613 -15.68 25.43 -9.92
N LEU A 614 -16.68 24.62 -9.72
CA LEU A 614 -18.07 25.05 -9.45
C LEU A 614 -18.56 24.46 -8.13
N ALA A 615 -19.26 25.26 -7.37
CA ALA A 615 -20.19 24.82 -6.34
C ALA A 615 -21.59 24.79 -6.97
N THR A 616 -22.29 23.68 -6.82
CA THR A 616 -23.55 23.42 -7.51
C THR A 616 -24.60 22.87 -6.56
N ASP A 617 -25.88 23.17 -6.85
CA ASP A 617 -27.01 22.52 -6.17
C ASP A 617 -27.19 21.12 -6.74
N GLU A 618 -27.13 20.12 -5.88
CA GLU A 618 -27.27 18.69 -6.23
C GLU A 618 -28.57 18.41 -7.01
N ALA A 619 -29.66 19.17 -6.73
CA ALA A 619 -30.92 19.02 -7.42
C ALA A 619 -30.87 19.40 -8.92
N HIS A 620 -29.86 20.15 -9.36
CA HIS A 620 -29.72 20.64 -10.74
C HIS A 620 -28.54 20.01 -11.47
N LEU A 621 -27.82 19.07 -10.86
CA LEU A 621 -26.60 18.48 -11.44
C LEU A 621 -26.85 17.84 -12.81
N GLU A 622 -27.94 17.09 -12.96
CA GLU A 622 -28.30 16.45 -14.24
C GLU A 622 -28.53 17.48 -15.35
N ASP A 623 -29.29 18.56 -15.06
CA ASP A 623 -29.51 19.66 -16.00
C ASP A 623 -28.20 20.40 -16.36
N ILE A 624 -27.26 20.52 -15.40
CA ILE A 624 -25.94 21.11 -15.64
C ILE A 624 -25.13 20.22 -16.56
N TYR A 625 -25.13 18.91 -16.38
CA TYR A 625 -24.43 17.97 -17.27
C TYR A 625 -24.94 18.06 -18.68
N LEU A 626 -26.26 18.02 -18.90
CA LEU A 626 -26.87 18.13 -20.22
C LEU A 626 -26.48 19.44 -20.94
N LYS A 627 -26.45 20.56 -20.19
CA LYS A 627 -26.05 21.87 -20.75
C LYS A 627 -24.54 21.91 -21.04
N LEU A 628 -23.70 21.26 -20.23
CA LEU A 628 -22.24 21.22 -20.46
C LEU A 628 -21.89 20.41 -21.72
N GLU A 629 -22.65 19.35 -22.01
CA GLU A 629 -22.50 18.53 -23.22
C GLU A 629 -22.80 19.32 -24.50
N GLU A 630 -23.72 20.29 -24.43
CA GLU A 630 -24.04 21.19 -25.55
C GLU A 630 -22.94 22.22 -25.84
N ILE A 631 -21.96 22.39 -24.93
CA ILE A 631 -20.88 23.39 -25.06
C ILE A 631 -19.63 22.75 -25.71
N PRO A 632 -19.34 22.94 -26.99
CA PRO A 632 -18.26 22.22 -27.70
C PRO A 632 -16.85 22.47 -27.16
N ARG A 633 -16.65 23.54 -26.39
CA ARG A 633 -15.35 23.87 -25.76
C ARG A 633 -15.10 23.13 -24.47
N VAL A 634 -16.09 22.48 -23.89
CA VAL A 634 -15.94 21.66 -22.69
C VAL A 634 -15.37 20.32 -23.07
N ALA A 635 -14.21 19.97 -22.50
CA ALA A 635 -13.59 18.66 -22.64
C ALA A 635 -14.27 17.62 -21.74
N GLY A 636 -14.90 18.08 -20.66
CA GLY A 636 -15.64 17.27 -19.72
C GLY A 636 -15.69 17.91 -18.33
N SER A 637 -16.42 17.24 -17.48
CA SER A 637 -16.55 17.62 -16.06
C SER A 637 -16.16 16.45 -15.15
N VAL A 638 -15.74 16.76 -13.94
CA VAL A 638 -15.38 15.79 -12.90
C VAL A 638 -16.18 16.15 -11.66
N ASN A 639 -17.04 15.27 -11.21
CA ASN A 639 -17.71 15.40 -9.92
C ASN A 639 -16.81 14.80 -8.83
N VAL A 640 -16.62 15.56 -7.76
CA VAL A 640 -15.72 15.18 -6.66
C VAL A 640 -16.33 14.06 -5.83
N ASP A 641 -17.62 14.10 -5.52
CA ASP A 641 -18.29 13.07 -4.74
C ASP A 641 -18.28 11.72 -5.46
N ASN A 642 -18.58 11.71 -6.75
CA ASN A 642 -18.48 10.52 -7.59
C ASN A 642 -17.05 9.95 -7.61
N SER A 643 -16.04 10.82 -7.63
CA SER A 643 -14.63 10.40 -7.59
C SER A 643 -14.26 9.77 -6.24
N ILE A 644 -14.79 10.27 -5.14
CA ILE A 644 -14.62 9.71 -3.79
C ILE A 644 -15.32 8.36 -3.69
N GLU A 645 -16.56 8.26 -4.16
CA GLU A 645 -17.33 7.02 -4.16
C GLU A 645 -16.62 5.92 -4.96
N SER A 646 -16.20 6.23 -6.19
CA SER A 646 -15.44 5.32 -7.06
C SER A 646 -14.13 4.87 -6.43
N PHE A 647 -13.43 5.78 -5.74
CA PHE A 647 -12.23 5.44 -5.00
C PHE A 647 -12.51 4.39 -3.91
N PHE A 648 -13.54 4.60 -3.08
CA PHE A 648 -13.88 3.64 -2.03
C PHE A 648 -14.47 2.35 -2.57
N ALA A 649 -15.21 2.38 -3.68
CA ALA A 649 -15.67 1.17 -4.37
C ALA A 649 -14.49 0.32 -4.87
N THR A 650 -13.46 0.95 -5.41
CA THR A 650 -12.28 0.26 -5.95
C THR A 650 -11.30 -0.17 -4.84
N MET A 651 -10.96 0.73 -3.91
CA MET A 651 -9.93 0.51 -2.89
C MET A 651 -10.46 -0.06 -1.57
N GLY A 652 -11.75 0.08 -1.27
CA GLY A 652 -12.33 -0.32 0.01
C GLY A 652 -12.20 -1.82 0.28
N ASN A 653 -12.42 -2.67 -0.71
CA ASN A 653 -12.24 -4.11 -0.62
C ASN A 653 -10.79 -4.50 -0.35
N GLN A 654 -9.83 -3.78 -0.96
CA GLN A 654 -8.41 -3.98 -0.73
C GLN A 654 -8.01 -3.65 0.72
N LEU A 655 -8.47 -2.49 1.23
CA LEU A 655 -8.21 -2.06 2.61
C LEU A 655 -8.81 -3.04 3.62
N LEU A 656 -10.03 -3.52 3.38
CA LEU A 656 -10.70 -4.50 4.23
C LEU A 656 -9.92 -5.84 4.24
N THR A 657 -9.58 -6.36 3.07
CA THR A 657 -8.83 -7.61 2.92
C THR A 657 -7.47 -7.53 3.62
N TRP A 658 -6.75 -6.43 3.43
CA TRP A 658 -5.50 -6.17 4.11
C TRP A 658 -5.65 -6.14 5.63
N SER A 659 -6.65 -5.44 6.15
CA SER A 659 -6.94 -5.36 7.59
C SER A 659 -7.26 -6.73 8.19
N ILE A 660 -8.02 -7.57 7.48
CA ILE A 660 -8.32 -8.94 7.91
C ILE A 660 -7.05 -9.78 7.97
N ILE A 661 -6.22 -9.76 6.93
CA ILE A 661 -4.96 -10.51 6.88
C ILE A 661 -4.05 -10.08 8.04
N MET A 662 -3.85 -8.79 8.24
CA MET A 662 -3.01 -8.28 9.33
C MET A 662 -3.57 -8.64 10.70
N THR A 663 -4.88 -8.59 10.89
CA THR A 663 -5.53 -8.99 12.13
C THR A 663 -5.34 -10.48 12.42
N MET A 664 -5.50 -11.34 11.42
CA MET A 664 -5.28 -12.79 11.57
C MET A 664 -3.82 -13.09 11.93
N LEU A 665 -2.87 -12.49 11.24
CA LEU A 665 -1.44 -12.69 11.48
C LEU A 665 -1.03 -12.17 12.87
N ALA A 666 -1.37 -10.94 13.20
CA ALA A 666 -1.02 -10.34 14.50
C ALA A 666 -1.78 -10.97 15.67
N GLY A 667 -3.05 -11.31 15.48
CA GLY A 667 -3.85 -12.05 16.46
C GLY A 667 -3.26 -13.42 16.77
N SER A 668 -2.76 -14.15 15.77
CA SER A 668 -2.08 -15.42 15.96
C SER A 668 -0.80 -15.27 16.81
N ILE A 669 -0.06 -14.20 16.63
CA ILE A 669 1.10 -13.86 17.47
C ILE A 669 0.65 -13.57 18.91
N ALA A 670 -0.37 -12.75 19.11
CA ALA A 670 -0.88 -12.42 20.42
C ALA A 670 -1.29 -13.69 21.18
N ILE A 671 -2.05 -14.57 20.53
CA ILE A 671 -2.44 -15.88 21.10
C ILE A 671 -1.18 -16.71 21.40
N GLY A 672 -0.23 -16.81 20.48
CA GLY A 672 1.01 -17.56 20.63
C GLY A 672 1.86 -17.09 21.83
N VAL A 673 2.06 -15.78 21.95
CA VAL A 673 2.83 -15.15 23.05
C VAL A 673 2.14 -15.37 24.39
N VAL A 674 0.85 -15.04 24.49
CA VAL A 674 0.08 -15.11 25.74
C VAL A 674 -0.07 -16.57 26.18
N TYR A 675 -0.44 -17.48 25.24
CA TYR A 675 -0.56 -18.89 25.52
C TYR A 675 0.75 -19.50 26.02
N ASN A 676 1.85 -19.19 25.34
CA ASN A 676 3.16 -19.69 25.71
C ASN A 676 3.60 -19.17 27.09
N SER A 677 3.41 -17.88 27.37
CA SER A 677 3.70 -17.27 28.68
C SER A 677 2.86 -17.91 29.80
N ALA A 678 1.57 -18.12 29.55
CA ALA A 678 0.66 -18.78 30.49
C ALA A 678 1.09 -20.23 30.79
N ARG A 679 1.46 -20.98 29.76
CA ARG A 679 1.92 -22.37 29.87
C ARG A 679 3.26 -22.47 30.64
N ILE A 680 4.13 -21.52 30.41
CA ILE A 680 5.39 -21.41 31.14
C ILE A 680 5.13 -21.14 32.61
N ALA A 681 4.31 -20.12 32.93
CA ALA A 681 3.96 -19.79 34.30
C ALA A 681 3.30 -20.98 35.02
N LEU A 682 2.37 -21.70 34.36
CA LEU A 682 1.73 -22.88 34.91
C LEU A 682 2.74 -23.99 35.26
N ALA A 683 3.69 -24.27 34.38
CA ALA A 683 4.62 -25.37 34.60
C ALA A 683 5.70 -25.03 35.63
N GLU A 684 6.17 -23.78 35.72
CA GLU A 684 7.12 -23.34 36.75
C GLU A 684 6.50 -23.33 38.14
N ARG A 685 5.21 -23.00 38.24
CA ARG A 685 4.48 -22.87 39.51
C ARG A 685 3.57 -24.06 39.81
N SER A 686 3.65 -25.15 39.07
CA SER A 686 2.76 -26.31 39.27
C SER A 686 2.78 -26.83 40.69
N ARG A 687 3.95 -26.87 41.35
CA ARG A 687 4.11 -27.24 42.76
C ARG A 687 3.51 -26.24 43.72
N GLU A 688 3.81 -24.92 43.54
CA GLU A 688 3.22 -23.88 44.38
C GLU A 688 1.70 -23.92 44.31
N LEU A 689 1.14 -24.02 43.09
CA LEU A 689 -0.30 -24.09 42.81
C LEU A 689 -0.92 -25.39 43.39
N ALA A 690 -0.23 -26.52 43.31
CA ALA A 690 -0.65 -27.75 43.92
C ALA A 690 -0.64 -27.65 45.47
N SER A 691 0.40 -27.03 46.06
CA SER A 691 0.47 -26.77 47.51
C SER A 691 -0.66 -25.87 47.99
N LEU A 692 -0.98 -24.80 47.24
CA LEU A 692 -2.14 -23.92 47.56
C LEU A 692 -3.45 -24.68 47.50
N ARG A 693 -3.60 -25.62 46.58
CA ARG A 693 -4.79 -26.51 46.48
C ARG A 693 -4.89 -27.41 47.68
N VAL A 694 -3.79 -27.96 48.18
CA VAL A 694 -3.76 -28.81 49.39
C VAL A 694 -4.06 -27.97 50.64
N LEU A 695 -3.63 -26.68 50.66
CA LEU A 695 -3.93 -25.72 51.74
C LEU A 695 -5.38 -25.21 51.71
N GLY A 696 -6.23 -25.71 50.77
CA GLY A 696 -7.66 -25.40 50.76
C GLY A 696 -8.09 -24.31 49.74
N PHE A 697 -7.20 -23.75 48.97
CA PHE A 697 -7.60 -22.78 47.93
C PHE A 697 -8.50 -23.43 46.86
N ARG A 698 -9.54 -22.72 46.45
CA ARG A 698 -10.50 -23.18 45.42
C ARG A 698 -9.81 -23.15 44.05
N ARG A 699 -10.35 -23.97 43.11
CA ARG A 699 -9.83 -23.98 41.68
C ARG A 699 -9.85 -22.60 41.07
N GLY A 700 -10.90 -21.77 41.34
CA GLY A 700 -11.03 -20.41 40.86
C GLY A 700 -9.94 -19.48 41.41
N GLU A 701 -9.55 -19.59 42.65
CA GLU A 701 -8.50 -18.77 43.29
C GLU A 701 -7.12 -19.08 42.72
N VAL A 702 -6.82 -20.33 42.51
CA VAL A 702 -5.57 -20.77 41.85
C VAL A 702 -5.51 -20.29 40.40
N SER A 703 -6.64 -20.42 39.69
CA SER A 703 -6.74 -19.86 38.31
C SER A 703 -6.59 -18.34 38.29
N TYR A 704 -7.19 -17.63 39.28
CA TYR A 704 -7.05 -16.17 39.43
C TYR A 704 -5.59 -15.74 39.61
N ILE A 705 -4.80 -16.45 40.44
CA ILE A 705 -3.40 -16.13 40.68
C ILE A 705 -2.60 -16.25 39.37
N LEU A 706 -2.79 -17.31 38.57
CA LEU A 706 -2.02 -17.53 37.35
C LEU A 706 -2.49 -16.63 36.21
N LEU A 707 -3.80 -16.57 35.98
CA LEU A 707 -4.37 -15.77 34.87
C LEU A 707 -4.33 -14.28 35.17
N GLY A 708 -4.43 -13.90 36.46
CA GLY A 708 -4.27 -12.51 36.88
C GLY A 708 -2.87 -11.94 36.60
N GLU A 709 -1.82 -12.76 36.75
CA GLU A 709 -0.47 -12.36 36.33
C GLU A 709 -0.44 -11.98 34.84
N ILE A 710 -0.99 -12.84 33.98
CA ILE A 710 -1.05 -12.62 32.54
C ILE A 710 -1.92 -11.40 32.20
N ALA A 711 -3.05 -11.25 32.90
CA ALA A 711 -3.92 -10.08 32.71
C ALA A 711 -3.19 -8.77 33.03
N VAL A 712 -2.45 -8.73 34.15
CA VAL A 712 -1.64 -7.54 34.50
C VAL A 712 -0.57 -7.27 33.46
N LEU A 713 0.16 -8.30 33.02
CA LEU A 713 1.18 -8.16 31.98
C LEU A 713 0.59 -7.69 30.65
N THR A 714 -0.59 -8.20 30.26
CA THR A 714 -1.31 -7.76 29.07
C THR A 714 -1.76 -6.30 29.18
N LEU A 715 -2.33 -5.91 30.32
CA LEU A 715 -2.76 -4.51 30.55
C LEU A 715 -1.59 -3.53 30.50
N VAL A 716 -0.41 -3.93 30.99
CA VAL A 716 0.80 -3.10 30.89
C VAL A 716 1.38 -3.12 29.48
N ALA A 717 1.26 -4.22 28.77
CA ALA A 717 1.76 -4.37 27.40
C ALA A 717 0.99 -3.49 26.39
N ILE A 718 -0.30 -3.24 26.59
CA ILE A 718 -1.12 -2.42 25.68
C ILE A 718 -0.56 -1.01 25.53
N PRO A 719 -0.36 -0.19 26.59
CA PRO A 719 0.19 1.15 26.44
C PRO A 719 1.63 1.14 25.89
N VAL A 720 2.45 0.16 26.25
CA VAL A 720 3.79 -0.01 25.66
C VAL A 720 3.68 -0.31 24.16
N GLY A 721 2.71 -1.14 23.78
CA GLY A 721 2.40 -1.46 22.39
C GLY A 721 1.93 -0.23 21.61
N PHE A 722 1.18 0.67 22.20
CA PHE A 722 0.79 1.94 21.58
C PHE A 722 2.00 2.83 21.28
N ILE A 723 2.99 2.89 22.17
CA ILE A 723 4.22 3.64 21.94
C ILE A 723 5.00 3.03 20.76
N PHE A 724 5.20 1.70 20.77
CA PHE A 724 5.89 1.01 19.69
C PHE A 724 5.12 1.10 18.36
N GLY A 725 3.79 0.93 18.40
CA GLY A 725 2.91 1.06 17.27
C GLY A 725 2.98 2.43 16.63
N ARG A 726 2.91 3.50 17.43
CA ARG A 726 3.05 4.87 16.94
C ARG A 726 4.42 5.11 16.26
N GLY A 727 5.51 4.63 16.87
CA GLY A 727 6.85 4.72 16.29
C GLY A 727 6.94 3.96 14.97
N LEU A 728 6.33 2.77 14.89
CA LEU A 728 6.32 1.95 13.70
C LEU A 728 5.46 2.56 12.59
N CYS A 729 4.28 3.08 12.91
CA CYS A 729 3.42 3.80 11.97
C CYS A 729 4.11 5.05 11.40
N ALA A 730 4.82 5.82 12.25
CA ALA A 730 5.59 6.98 11.81
C ALA A 730 6.73 6.57 10.85
N TYR A 731 7.43 5.47 11.15
CA TYR A 731 8.45 4.92 10.26
C TYR A 731 7.84 4.46 8.92
N MET A 732 6.70 3.75 8.97
CA MET A 732 5.97 3.33 7.77
C MET A 732 5.55 4.54 6.94
N ALA A 733 4.94 5.55 7.55
CA ALA A 733 4.55 6.78 6.86
C ALA A 733 5.73 7.42 6.13
N SER A 734 6.92 7.48 6.77
CA SER A 734 8.13 8.03 6.14
C SER A 734 8.67 7.16 4.99
N ALA A 735 8.55 5.84 5.11
CA ALA A 735 9.02 4.89 4.10
C ALA A 735 8.14 4.85 2.83
N PHE A 736 6.85 5.16 2.98
CA PHE A 736 5.86 5.13 1.90
C PHE A 736 5.62 6.48 1.23
N GLN A 737 6.42 7.49 1.53
CA GLN A 737 6.34 8.78 0.82
C GLN A 737 6.75 8.62 -0.64
N SER A 738 5.93 9.15 -1.55
CA SER A 738 6.18 9.15 -2.99
C SER A 738 5.63 10.42 -3.65
N ASP A 739 5.88 10.55 -4.95
CA ASP A 739 5.32 11.64 -5.75
C ASP A 739 3.79 11.57 -5.85
N LEU A 740 3.20 10.38 -5.76
CA LEU A 740 1.76 10.20 -5.88
C LEU A 740 1.04 10.49 -4.59
N MET A 741 1.60 10.06 -3.45
CA MET A 741 0.96 10.25 -2.15
C MET A 741 1.96 10.35 -0.99
N ARG A 742 1.57 11.09 0.04
CA ARG A 742 2.28 11.27 1.29
C ARG A 742 1.38 10.88 2.44
N ILE A 743 1.70 9.77 3.06
CA ILE A 743 0.87 9.18 4.12
C ILE A 743 0.99 10.01 5.40
N PRO A 744 -0.11 10.58 5.95
CA PRO A 744 -0.08 11.30 7.22
C PRO A 744 0.17 10.35 8.39
N THR A 745 0.91 10.81 9.41
CA THR A 745 1.18 10.05 10.65
C THR A 745 0.04 10.15 11.66
N ILE A 746 -1.19 10.08 11.20
CA ILE A 746 -2.39 10.19 12.04
C ILE A 746 -2.92 8.78 12.30
N ILE A 747 -3.26 8.51 13.54
CA ILE A 747 -3.82 7.23 14.01
C ILE A 747 -5.11 7.55 14.75
N ASP A 748 -6.20 7.02 14.27
CA ASP A 748 -7.51 7.27 14.89
C ASP A 748 -7.66 6.56 16.25
N PRO A 749 -8.45 7.11 17.17
CA PRO A 749 -8.79 6.45 18.44
C PRO A 749 -9.37 5.05 18.28
N SER A 750 -10.08 4.79 17.19
CA SER A 750 -10.62 3.48 16.79
C SER A 750 -9.53 2.42 16.64
N THR A 751 -8.40 2.75 16.03
CA THR A 751 -7.24 1.86 15.87
C THR A 751 -6.61 1.45 17.21
N TYR A 752 -6.50 2.38 18.18
CA TYR A 752 -6.04 2.03 19.52
C TYR A 752 -7.01 1.06 20.23
N SER A 753 -8.30 1.35 20.18
CA SER A 753 -9.33 0.52 20.82
C SER A 753 -9.44 -0.86 20.16
N TYR A 754 -9.37 -0.92 18.83
CA TYR A 754 -9.38 -2.17 18.06
C TYR A 754 -8.17 -3.04 18.42
N SER A 755 -6.97 -2.49 18.37
CA SER A 755 -5.72 -3.21 18.67
C SER A 755 -5.71 -3.73 20.09
N ALA A 756 -6.14 -2.93 21.06
CA ALA A 756 -6.31 -3.36 22.45
C ALA A 756 -7.36 -4.47 22.58
N GLY A 757 -8.50 -4.33 21.89
CA GLY A 757 -9.60 -5.30 21.91
C GLY A 757 -9.18 -6.67 21.40
N VAL A 758 -8.50 -6.72 20.25
CA VAL A 758 -8.00 -7.98 19.65
C VAL A 758 -7.01 -8.68 20.59
N VAL A 759 -6.09 -7.93 21.22
CA VAL A 759 -5.11 -8.50 22.14
C VAL A 759 -5.77 -8.97 23.42
N LEU A 760 -6.74 -8.24 23.97
CA LEU A 760 -7.52 -8.66 25.13
C LEU A 760 -8.32 -9.95 24.85
N VAL A 761 -8.99 -10.02 23.71
CA VAL A 761 -9.72 -11.24 23.28
C VAL A 761 -8.75 -12.41 23.14
N SER A 762 -7.59 -12.20 22.49
CA SER A 762 -6.54 -13.20 22.36
C SER A 762 -6.03 -13.69 23.73
N SER A 763 -5.88 -12.76 24.68
CA SER A 763 -5.46 -13.06 26.06
C SER A 763 -6.52 -13.89 26.81
N VAL A 764 -7.80 -13.54 26.64
CA VAL A 764 -8.93 -14.30 27.23
C VAL A 764 -9.00 -15.70 26.64
N ILE A 765 -8.92 -15.86 25.32
CA ILE A 765 -8.93 -17.16 24.65
C ILE A 765 -7.78 -18.03 25.17
N SER A 766 -6.56 -17.50 25.19
CA SER A 766 -5.37 -18.19 25.70
C SER A 766 -5.52 -18.57 27.17
N GLY A 767 -6.06 -17.66 27.98
CA GLY A 767 -6.35 -17.89 29.40
C GLY A 767 -7.38 -19.01 29.63
N LEU A 768 -8.46 -19.05 28.84
CA LEU A 768 -9.48 -20.11 28.91
C LEU A 768 -8.91 -21.48 28.54
N ILE A 769 -8.05 -21.55 27.50
CA ILE A 769 -7.37 -22.80 27.12
C ILE A 769 -6.47 -23.31 28.26
N VAL A 770 -5.72 -22.40 28.92
CA VAL A 770 -4.83 -22.77 30.02
C VAL A 770 -5.61 -23.13 31.28
N ARG A 771 -6.72 -22.42 31.57
CA ARG A 771 -7.60 -22.70 32.69
C ARG A 771 -8.13 -24.16 32.68
N ARG A 772 -8.58 -24.64 31.54
CA ARG A 772 -9.04 -26.06 31.40
C ARG A 772 -7.95 -27.06 31.83
N ARG A 773 -6.67 -26.71 31.63
CA ARG A 773 -5.56 -27.59 32.08
C ARG A 773 -5.26 -27.46 33.58
N ILE A 774 -5.47 -26.29 34.17
CA ILE A 774 -5.33 -26.05 35.63
C ILE A 774 -6.38 -26.90 36.34
N ASP A 775 -7.62 -26.92 35.83
CA ASP A 775 -8.73 -27.65 36.44
C ASP A 775 -8.50 -29.19 36.42
N HIS A 776 -7.64 -29.71 35.53
CA HIS A 776 -7.29 -31.12 35.42
C HIS A 776 -5.88 -31.46 35.93
N LEU A 777 -5.27 -30.60 36.76
CA LEU A 777 -3.97 -30.87 37.37
C LEU A 777 -4.06 -32.04 38.35
N ASP A 778 -3.26 -33.12 38.10
CA ASP A 778 -3.11 -34.22 39.03
C ASP A 778 -2.20 -33.80 40.21
N LEU A 779 -2.83 -33.50 41.34
CA LEU A 779 -2.14 -33.05 42.56
C LEU A 779 -1.15 -34.09 43.08
N VAL A 780 -1.49 -35.39 42.98
CA VAL A 780 -0.65 -36.48 43.49
C VAL A 780 0.60 -36.66 42.63
N ALA A 781 0.47 -36.62 41.32
CA ALA A 781 1.59 -36.70 40.40
C ALA A 781 2.56 -35.55 40.56
N VAL A 782 2.03 -34.30 40.74
CA VAL A 782 2.85 -33.06 40.84
C VAL A 782 3.63 -33.00 42.17
N LEU A 783 3.05 -33.55 43.23
CA LEU A 783 3.71 -33.52 44.56
C LEU A 783 4.65 -34.73 44.78
N LYS A 784 4.39 -35.91 44.12
CA LYS A 784 5.25 -37.12 44.21
C LYS A 784 6.54 -37.13 43.37
N THR A 785 6.74 -36.17 42.48
CA THR A 785 7.88 -36.16 41.54
C THR A 785 9.26 -35.84 42.17
N ARG A 786 9.49 -36.27 43.41
CA ARG A 786 10.81 -36.23 44.11
C ARG A 786 11.03 -37.44 45.05
N GLU A 787 10.79 -38.63 44.61
CA GLU A 787 11.44 -39.80 45.12
C GLU A 787 12.21 -40.51 44.05
#